data_04bb2db1fb4601d34b6020ea523781b7
#
_entry.id   04bb2db1fb4601d34b6020ea523781b7
#
_cell.length_a   1.000
_cell.length_b   1.000
_cell.length_c   1.000
_cell.angle_alpha   90.00
_cell.angle_beta   90.00
_cell.angle_gamma   90.00
#
_symmetry.space_group_name_H-M   'P 1'
#
loop_
_entity.id
_entity.type
_entity.pdbx_description
1 polymer ?
#
loop_
_entity_poly.entity_id
_entity_poly.type
_entity_poly.pdbx_seq_one_letter_code
_entity_poly.pdbx_strand_id
1 'polypeptide(L)'
;MEESKELQGFYKIFRTVVYVSVLLEFFEYAIDPAMLDHWGGILTDIHGRIKQWMIYHDGNLVYSKIATVLLICITCVGTRNKKHLEFNARRQVVYPLTSGLLLLVLSVWLFGHTMETRLYTLPLNIILYMIASIAGVVLVHIALDNISKFIKEGLMKDRFNFENESFEQCEEKVENEYSVNIPMRYYYKGKFRKGWISVSNCFRGTWVVGTPGSGKTFSIIEPFIRQHSAKGFAMVVYDYKFPTLATKLYYHYKKNEKLGRVPQGCKFNMINFVDVEYSRRVNPIQAKYINNLAAASETAETLLESLQKGKKEGGGGSDQFFQTSAVNFLAACIYFFVNYEREPYDANGKPLYAERQQDPQTKFWKPTGIVRDREGGNIVEPAYWLGKYSDMPHILSFLNESYQTIFEVLETDNEVAPLLGPFQTAFKNKAMEQLEGMIGTLRVYTSRLATKESYWIFHRDGDDFDLKVSDPKNPSYLLIANDPEMESIIGALNALILNRLVTRVNTGQGKNIPVSIIVDELPTLYFHKIDRLIGTARSNKVSVTLGFQNLPQLEADYGKVGMQKIITTVGNVVSGSARAKETLEWLSNDIFGKVVQVKKGVTIDRDKTSINLNENMDNLVPASKISDMATGWICGQTARDFVKTKTGMGGSMNIQESEEFKTTKFFCKTDFDMAEIKKEEAAYVPLPKFYTFKSREERERILYKNFVQVGQDVKEMIKDVQNKRNAK
;
A
#
# COMPACT_ATOMS: atom_id res chain seq x y z
N MET A 1 43.78 21.81 -22.18
CA MET A 1 43.17 22.18 -23.49
C MET A 1 44.18 22.16 -24.65
N GLU A 2 45.43 22.47 -24.43
CA GLU A 2 46.51 22.43 -25.46
C GLU A 2 46.92 21.00 -25.85
N GLU A 3 47.08 20.08 -24.93
CA GLU A 3 47.47 18.67 -25.23
C GLU A 3 46.38 17.87 -25.97
N SER A 4 45.11 18.22 -25.72
CA SER A 4 44.04 17.61 -26.53
C SER A 4 44.12 18.04 -28.01
N LYS A 5 44.80 19.19 -28.27
CA LYS A 5 45.10 19.69 -29.64
C LYS A 5 46.29 18.99 -30.24
N GLU A 6 47.35 18.74 -29.45
CA GLU A 6 48.54 18.01 -29.92
C GLU A 6 48.23 16.54 -30.27
N LEU A 7 47.51 15.81 -29.38
CA LEU A 7 47.02 14.47 -29.70
C LEU A 7 46.13 14.46 -30.93
N GLN A 8 45.31 15.48 -31.16
CA GLN A 8 44.53 15.62 -32.39
C GLN A 8 45.43 15.83 -33.63
N GLY A 9 46.52 16.52 -33.46
CA GLY A 9 47.55 16.66 -34.48
C GLY A 9 48.11 15.31 -34.89
N PHE A 10 48.51 14.50 -33.91
CA PHE A 10 49.03 13.14 -34.13
C PHE A 10 47.99 12.24 -34.82
N TYR A 11 46.72 12.23 -34.40
CA TYR A 11 45.69 11.41 -35.09
C TYR A 11 45.39 11.88 -36.52
N LYS A 12 45.49 13.17 -36.78
CA LYS A 12 45.37 13.65 -38.16
C LYS A 12 46.56 13.18 -39.00
N ILE A 13 47.77 13.18 -38.45
CA ILE A 13 48.98 12.69 -39.12
C ILE A 13 48.80 11.19 -39.42
N PHE A 14 48.38 10.36 -38.44
CA PHE A 14 48.14 8.94 -38.65
C PHE A 14 47.07 8.63 -39.70
N ARG A 15 45.99 9.42 -39.74
CA ARG A 15 44.96 9.32 -40.80
C ARG A 15 45.57 9.66 -42.18
N THR A 16 46.41 10.67 -42.24
CA THR A 16 47.12 11.04 -43.48
C THR A 16 48.02 9.89 -43.93
N VAL A 17 48.74 9.23 -43.02
CA VAL A 17 49.56 8.06 -43.31
C VAL A 17 48.79 6.93 -43.99
N VAL A 18 47.53 6.65 -43.52
CA VAL A 18 46.67 5.64 -44.17
C VAL A 18 46.41 5.99 -45.65
N TYR A 19 46.04 7.24 -45.94
CA TYR A 19 45.75 7.63 -47.32
C TYR A 19 47.02 7.79 -48.12
N VAL A 20 48.13 8.16 -47.52
CA VAL A 20 49.47 8.17 -48.19
C VAL A 20 49.88 6.74 -48.52
N SER A 21 49.64 5.76 -47.65
CA SER A 21 49.89 4.34 -47.94
C SER A 21 49.10 3.82 -49.17
N VAL A 22 47.82 4.25 -49.30
CA VAL A 22 47.01 3.92 -50.48
C VAL A 22 47.55 4.61 -51.73
N LEU A 23 48.01 5.86 -51.63
CA LEU A 23 48.64 6.56 -52.78
C LEU A 23 49.94 5.92 -53.18
N LEU A 24 50.76 5.46 -52.24
CA LEU A 24 51.99 4.72 -52.52
C LEU A 24 51.71 3.38 -53.19
N GLU A 25 50.62 2.70 -52.76
CA GLU A 25 50.16 1.50 -53.43
C GLU A 25 49.76 1.77 -54.87
N PHE A 26 49.04 2.84 -55.16
CA PHE A 26 48.71 3.21 -56.54
C PHE A 26 49.94 3.61 -57.38
N PHE A 27 50.89 4.30 -56.74
CA PHE A 27 52.17 4.65 -57.38
C PHE A 27 52.94 3.40 -57.78
N GLU A 28 52.94 2.37 -56.95
CA GLU A 28 53.68 1.11 -57.21
C GLU A 28 52.96 0.24 -58.25
N TYR A 29 51.59 0.07 -58.14
CA TYR A 29 50.87 -0.94 -58.95
C TYR A 29 50.08 -0.38 -60.15
N ALA A 30 49.69 0.92 -60.09
CA ALA A 30 48.85 1.49 -61.17
C ALA A 30 49.65 2.28 -62.20
N ILE A 31 50.86 2.70 -61.90
CA ILE A 31 51.69 3.50 -62.81
C ILE A 31 52.65 2.55 -63.58
N ASP A 32 52.62 2.62 -64.91
CA ASP A 32 53.53 1.85 -65.77
C ASP A 32 54.94 2.39 -65.58
N PRO A 33 55.98 1.56 -65.27
CA PRO A 33 57.39 1.98 -65.20
C PRO A 33 57.88 2.76 -66.47
N ALA A 34 57.38 2.43 -67.64
CA ALA A 34 57.71 3.14 -68.85
C ALA A 34 57.22 4.61 -68.87
N MET A 35 56.19 4.96 -68.13
CA MET A 35 55.73 6.36 -67.97
C MET A 35 56.61 7.13 -66.97
N LEU A 36 57.21 6.48 -65.97
CA LEU A 36 58.08 7.11 -64.97
C LEU A 36 59.42 7.57 -65.61
N ASP A 37 59.93 6.86 -66.58
CA ASP A 37 61.13 7.26 -67.34
C ASP A 37 60.98 8.57 -68.09
N HIS A 38 59.74 8.92 -68.43
CA HIS A 38 59.46 10.20 -69.13
C HIS A 38 59.47 11.41 -68.13
N TRP A 39 59.32 11.16 -66.81
CA TRP A 39 59.23 12.20 -65.76
C TRP A 39 60.56 12.42 -64.99
N GLY A 40 61.64 11.74 -65.38
CA GLY A 40 62.98 11.92 -64.86
C GLY A 40 63.40 10.85 -63.87
N GLY A 41 64.71 10.53 -63.82
CA GLY A 41 65.25 9.39 -63.05
C GLY A 41 65.03 9.38 -61.56
N ILE A 42 64.61 10.52 -60.92
CA ILE A 42 64.30 10.58 -59.52
C ILE A 42 63.07 9.73 -59.16
N LEU A 43 62.00 9.74 -59.98
CA LEU A 43 60.78 8.98 -59.68
C LEU A 43 60.96 7.49 -59.88
N THR A 44 61.80 7.07 -60.83
CA THR A 44 62.19 5.66 -61.00
C THR A 44 63.03 5.13 -59.86
N ASP A 45 63.92 5.96 -59.31
CA ASP A 45 64.66 5.60 -58.13
C ASP A 45 63.77 5.46 -56.86
N ILE A 46 62.80 6.35 -56.72
CA ILE A 46 61.82 6.27 -55.62
C ILE A 46 60.97 5.03 -55.77
N HIS A 47 60.44 4.73 -56.97
CA HIS A 47 59.69 3.48 -57.23
C HIS A 47 60.52 2.25 -56.92
N GLY A 48 61.80 2.18 -57.34
CA GLY A 48 62.69 1.05 -57.04
C GLY A 48 62.92 0.85 -55.54
N ARG A 49 63.00 1.96 -54.76
CA ARG A 49 63.16 1.85 -53.29
C ARG A 49 61.86 1.43 -52.62
N ILE A 50 60.71 1.88 -53.06
CA ILE A 50 59.40 1.47 -52.52
C ILE A 50 59.14 -0.01 -52.76
N LYS A 51 59.50 -0.50 -53.92
CA LYS A 51 59.40 -1.93 -54.31
C LYS A 51 60.20 -2.83 -53.40
N GLN A 52 61.27 -2.37 -52.77
CA GLN A 52 62.06 -3.15 -51.81
C GLN A 52 61.42 -3.20 -50.43
N TRP A 53 60.38 -2.43 -50.15
CA TRP A 53 59.66 -2.51 -48.88
C TRP A 53 58.87 -3.81 -48.76
N MET A 54 58.93 -4.47 -47.60
CA MET A 54 58.30 -5.76 -47.36
C MET A 54 56.80 -5.81 -47.72
N ILE A 55 56.13 -4.64 -47.63
CA ILE A 55 54.66 -4.50 -47.89
C ILE A 55 54.38 -4.55 -49.41
N TYR A 56 55.31 -4.09 -50.25
CA TYR A 56 55.15 -4.03 -51.72
C TYR A 56 56.06 -5.00 -52.46
N HIS A 57 56.85 -5.84 -51.75
CA HIS A 57 57.73 -6.85 -52.31
C HIS A 57 56.93 -7.97 -52.95
N ASP A 58 57.46 -8.58 -53.98
CA ASP A 58 56.92 -9.72 -54.73
C ASP A 58 55.60 -9.46 -55.49
N GLY A 59 55.17 -8.22 -55.65
CA GLY A 59 54.00 -7.90 -56.47
C GLY A 59 52.66 -8.38 -55.87
N ASN A 60 52.64 -8.73 -54.59
CA ASN A 60 51.43 -9.25 -53.93
C ASN A 60 50.59 -8.14 -53.32
N LEU A 61 49.60 -7.64 -54.06
CA LEU A 61 48.66 -6.57 -53.65
C LEU A 61 47.92 -6.92 -52.36
N VAL A 62 47.73 -8.20 -52.00
CA VAL A 62 47.03 -8.62 -50.80
C VAL A 62 47.73 -8.14 -49.52
N TYR A 63 49.06 -8.19 -49.48
CA TYR A 63 49.83 -7.72 -48.30
C TYR A 63 49.65 -6.22 -48.10
N SER A 64 49.60 -5.43 -49.17
CA SER A 64 49.32 -3.97 -49.08
C SER A 64 47.93 -3.72 -48.51
N LYS A 65 46.90 -4.44 -48.95
CA LYS A 65 45.55 -4.33 -48.41
C LYS A 65 45.46 -4.68 -46.92
N ILE A 66 46.10 -5.77 -46.49
CA ILE A 66 46.14 -6.17 -45.10
C ILE A 66 46.86 -5.09 -44.28
N ALA A 67 47.99 -4.57 -44.72
CA ALA A 67 48.72 -3.52 -44.04
C ALA A 67 47.89 -2.24 -43.91
N THR A 68 47.15 -1.85 -44.97
CA THR A 68 46.24 -0.70 -44.93
C THR A 68 45.10 -0.87 -43.91
N VAL A 69 44.48 -2.06 -43.84
CA VAL A 69 43.44 -2.36 -42.87
C VAL A 69 44.00 -2.34 -41.44
N LEU A 70 45.19 -2.88 -41.21
CA LEU A 70 45.88 -2.82 -39.90
C LEU A 70 46.20 -1.36 -39.49
N LEU A 71 46.66 -0.53 -40.41
CA LEU A 71 46.90 0.90 -40.17
C LEU A 71 45.59 1.61 -39.76
N ILE A 72 44.47 1.31 -40.45
CA ILE A 72 43.15 1.86 -40.09
C ILE A 72 42.77 1.42 -38.69
N CYS A 73 42.95 0.14 -38.30
CA CYS A 73 42.66 -0.33 -36.94
C CYS A 73 43.44 0.47 -35.90
N ILE A 74 44.74 0.70 -36.12
CA ILE A 74 45.59 1.46 -35.18
C ILE A 74 45.11 2.91 -35.08
N THR A 75 44.82 3.56 -36.20
CA THR A 75 44.39 4.97 -36.26
C THR A 75 43.01 5.21 -35.61
N CYS A 76 42.10 4.21 -35.68
CA CYS A 76 40.76 4.33 -35.11
C CYS A 76 40.72 4.21 -33.57
N VAL A 77 41.73 3.70 -32.91
CA VAL A 77 41.82 3.60 -31.44
C VAL A 77 41.74 5.00 -30.79
N GLY A 78 42.20 6.02 -31.44
CA GLY A 78 42.28 7.39 -30.89
C GLY A 78 41.12 8.34 -31.22
N THR A 79 40.02 7.87 -31.85
CA THR A 79 38.95 8.78 -32.28
C THR A 79 38.13 9.39 -31.16
N ARG A 80 37.76 10.68 -31.29
CA ARG A 80 36.90 11.40 -30.33
C ARG A 80 35.45 11.01 -30.41
N ASN A 81 34.81 10.84 -29.24
CA ASN A 81 33.36 10.63 -29.17
C ASN A 81 32.63 11.98 -29.13
N LYS A 82 31.58 12.17 -29.92
CA LYS A 82 30.60 13.26 -29.79
C LYS A 82 29.40 12.70 -29.02
N LYS A 83 28.99 13.38 -27.95
CA LYS A 83 27.78 13.03 -27.18
C LYS A 83 26.55 13.00 -28.11
N HIS A 84 25.70 12.00 -27.94
CA HIS A 84 24.40 11.79 -28.58
C HIS A 84 24.44 11.46 -30.07
N LEU A 85 24.80 10.23 -30.37
CA LEU A 85 24.42 9.58 -31.66
C LEU A 85 23.68 8.29 -31.32
N GLU A 86 22.44 8.18 -31.79
CA GLU A 86 21.73 6.92 -31.79
C GLU A 86 22.54 5.88 -32.54
N PHE A 87 23.09 4.91 -31.82
CA PHE A 87 23.95 3.88 -32.41
C PHE A 87 23.10 2.76 -32.99
N ASN A 88 23.18 2.62 -34.33
CA ASN A 88 22.61 1.49 -35.04
C ASN A 88 23.73 0.61 -35.61
N ALA A 89 24.04 -0.50 -34.90
CA ALA A 89 25.12 -1.42 -35.25
C ALA A 89 25.06 -1.90 -36.71
N ARG A 90 23.85 -2.20 -37.24
CA ARG A 90 23.70 -2.69 -38.64
C ARG A 90 24.07 -1.64 -39.68
N ARG A 91 23.58 -0.42 -39.53
CA ARG A 91 23.80 0.66 -40.53
C ARG A 91 25.18 1.32 -40.41
N GLN A 92 25.71 1.44 -39.16
CA GLN A 92 26.92 2.21 -38.91
C GLN A 92 28.20 1.36 -38.87
N VAL A 93 28.08 0.04 -38.63
CA VAL A 93 29.22 -0.86 -38.54
C VAL A 93 29.12 -2.00 -39.55
N VAL A 94 28.05 -2.82 -39.48
CA VAL A 94 27.99 -4.07 -40.26
C VAL A 94 27.98 -3.78 -41.77
N TYR A 95 27.11 -2.91 -42.24
CA TYR A 95 27.03 -2.64 -43.69
C TYR A 95 28.30 -1.93 -44.25
N PRO A 96 28.84 -0.88 -43.60
CA PRO A 96 30.09 -0.28 -44.09
C PRO A 96 31.29 -1.24 -44.05
N LEU A 97 31.38 -2.07 -42.98
CA LEU A 97 32.48 -3.02 -42.85
C LEU A 97 32.43 -4.12 -43.91
N THR A 98 31.27 -4.73 -44.07
CA THR A 98 31.09 -5.84 -45.05
C THR A 98 31.23 -5.34 -46.48
N SER A 99 30.59 -4.23 -46.82
CA SER A 99 30.72 -3.63 -48.14
C SER A 99 32.13 -3.11 -48.43
N GLY A 100 32.80 -2.53 -47.41
CA GLY A 100 34.19 -2.07 -47.57
C GLY A 100 35.18 -3.20 -47.79
N LEU A 101 35.06 -4.30 -47.00
CA LEU A 101 35.90 -5.48 -47.20
C LEU A 101 35.64 -6.17 -48.57
N LEU A 102 34.37 -6.26 -49.00
CA LEU A 102 34.04 -6.78 -50.32
C LEU A 102 34.65 -5.95 -51.45
N LEU A 103 34.61 -4.62 -51.32
CA LEU A 103 35.24 -3.72 -52.29
C LEU A 103 36.75 -3.86 -52.33
N LEU A 104 37.41 -4.08 -51.16
CA LEU A 104 38.85 -4.35 -51.11
C LEU A 104 39.18 -5.69 -51.76
N VAL A 105 38.41 -6.73 -51.56
CA VAL A 105 38.60 -8.02 -52.27
C VAL A 105 38.35 -7.86 -53.76
N LEU A 106 37.27 -7.16 -54.15
CA LEU A 106 36.97 -6.86 -55.53
C LEU A 106 38.09 -6.06 -56.18
N SER A 107 38.73 -5.14 -55.47
CA SER A 107 39.85 -4.37 -56.00
C SER A 107 41.04 -5.25 -56.34
N VAL A 108 41.38 -6.26 -55.51
CA VAL A 108 42.44 -7.24 -55.83
C VAL A 108 42.09 -8.08 -57.04
N TRP A 109 40.83 -8.51 -57.15
CA TRP A 109 40.36 -9.29 -58.29
C TRP A 109 40.40 -8.47 -59.57
N LEU A 110 39.94 -7.21 -59.58
CA LEU A 110 39.99 -6.29 -60.71
C LEU A 110 41.42 -6.03 -61.20
N PHE A 111 42.37 -5.92 -60.27
CA PHE A 111 43.79 -5.76 -60.62
C PHE A 111 44.34 -6.99 -61.37
N GLY A 112 43.94 -8.21 -60.94
CA GLY A 112 44.42 -9.46 -61.56
C GLY A 112 43.82 -9.78 -62.93
N HIS A 113 42.75 -9.04 -63.36
CA HIS A 113 42.10 -9.28 -64.67
C HIS A 113 42.41 -8.15 -65.66
N THR A 114 43.08 -8.47 -66.76
CA THR A 114 43.39 -7.53 -67.86
C THR A 114 42.16 -7.27 -68.72
N MET A 115 41.79 -5.99 -68.85
CA MET A 115 40.71 -5.56 -69.76
C MET A 115 41.32 -4.85 -70.94
N GLU A 116 40.87 -5.19 -72.15
CA GLU A 116 41.38 -4.58 -73.41
C GLU A 116 40.98 -3.12 -73.55
N THR A 117 39.88 -2.70 -72.88
CA THR A 117 39.37 -1.32 -72.91
C THR A 117 40.28 -0.38 -72.11
N ARG A 118 40.74 0.68 -72.76
CA ARG A 118 41.55 1.73 -72.11
C ARG A 118 40.77 3.03 -72.10
N LEU A 119 40.88 3.75 -70.93
CA LEU A 119 40.39 5.10 -70.77
C LEU A 119 41.60 6.02 -70.63
N TYR A 120 41.88 6.82 -71.66
CA TYR A 120 43.12 7.54 -71.88
C TYR A 120 44.35 6.59 -71.93
N THR A 121 45.29 6.77 -71.02
CA THR A 121 46.52 5.98 -70.95
C THR A 121 46.46 4.75 -70.11
N LEU A 122 45.43 4.63 -69.21
CA LEU A 122 45.31 3.54 -68.27
C LEU A 122 44.26 2.52 -68.70
N PRO A 123 44.50 1.21 -68.46
CA PRO A 123 43.49 0.17 -68.63
C PRO A 123 42.32 0.38 -67.71
N LEU A 124 41.11 0.07 -68.21
CA LEU A 124 39.86 0.28 -67.36
C LEU A 124 39.87 -0.50 -66.10
N ASN A 125 40.44 -1.68 -66.01
CA ASN A 125 40.57 -2.50 -64.80
C ASN A 125 41.40 -1.79 -63.75
N ILE A 126 42.47 -1.05 -64.06
CA ILE A 126 43.28 -0.30 -63.13
C ILE A 126 42.49 0.89 -62.56
N ILE A 127 41.70 1.57 -63.32
CA ILE A 127 40.85 2.68 -62.93
C ILE A 127 39.78 2.16 -61.94
N LEU A 128 39.11 1.04 -62.26
CA LEU A 128 38.12 0.39 -61.38
C LEU A 128 38.75 -0.13 -60.13
N TYR A 129 39.95 -0.70 -60.15
CA TYR A 129 40.75 -1.10 -58.99
C TYR A 129 40.98 0.10 -58.06
N MET A 130 41.42 1.22 -58.57
CA MET A 130 41.69 2.43 -57.77
C MET A 130 40.42 2.94 -57.09
N ILE A 131 39.31 3.00 -57.83
CA ILE A 131 38.01 3.46 -57.28
C ILE A 131 37.50 2.50 -56.20
N ALA A 132 37.54 1.18 -56.48
CA ALA A 132 37.11 0.16 -55.52
C ALA A 132 38.00 0.15 -54.25
N SER A 133 39.31 0.35 -54.43
CA SER A 133 40.25 0.42 -53.32
C SER A 133 39.98 1.62 -52.39
N ILE A 134 39.83 2.84 -52.97
CA ILE A 134 39.55 4.05 -52.19
C ILE A 134 38.20 3.92 -51.46
N ALA A 135 37.15 3.49 -52.18
CA ALA A 135 35.81 3.31 -51.59
C ALA A 135 35.84 2.27 -50.45
N GLY A 136 36.54 1.14 -50.67
CA GLY A 136 36.71 0.10 -49.64
C GLY A 136 37.42 0.60 -48.39
N VAL A 137 38.55 1.33 -48.56
CA VAL A 137 39.30 1.94 -47.45
C VAL A 137 38.46 2.92 -46.66
N VAL A 138 37.71 3.81 -47.31
CA VAL A 138 36.83 4.79 -46.69
C VAL A 138 35.74 4.10 -45.85
N LEU A 139 35.08 3.07 -46.40
CA LEU A 139 34.01 2.36 -45.71
C LEU A 139 34.53 1.56 -44.50
N VAL A 140 35.69 0.90 -44.63
CA VAL A 140 36.32 0.22 -43.50
C VAL A 140 36.73 1.23 -42.40
N HIS A 141 37.27 2.39 -42.79
CA HIS A 141 37.63 3.45 -41.88
C HIS A 141 36.40 3.97 -41.11
N ILE A 142 35.27 4.23 -41.76
CA ILE A 142 34.03 4.63 -41.14
C ILE A 142 33.55 3.60 -40.15
N ALA A 143 33.56 2.31 -40.53
CA ALA A 143 33.12 1.22 -39.65
C ALA A 143 33.96 1.08 -38.38
N LEU A 144 35.29 1.11 -38.52
CA LEU A 144 36.22 0.99 -37.39
C LEU A 144 36.21 2.22 -36.50
N ASP A 145 36.04 3.40 -37.04
CA ASP A 145 35.84 4.64 -36.29
C ASP A 145 34.55 4.57 -35.43
N ASN A 146 33.46 4.06 -35.99
CA ASN A 146 32.21 3.86 -35.24
C ASN A 146 32.32 2.77 -34.15
N ILE A 147 33.03 1.67 -34.40
CA ILE A 147 33.34 0.65 -33.38
C ILE A 147 34.11 1.28 -32.20
N SER A 148 35.16 2.06 -32.51
CA SER A 148 35.96 2.71 -31.49
C SER A 148 35.12 3.69 -30.64
N LYS A 149 34.24 4.46 -31.27
CA LYS A 149 33.30 5.35 -30.58
C LYS A 149 32.35 4.57 -29.67
N PHE A 150 31.80 3.45 -30.12
CA PHE A 150 30.92 2.60 -29.34
C PHE A 150 31.59 1.98 -28.13
N ILE A 151 32.80 1.45 -28.31
CA ILE A 151 33.57 0.88 -27.18
C ILE A 151 33.86 1.95 -26.11
N LYS A 152 34.25 3.15 -26.53
CA LYS A 152 34.50 4.29 -25.61
C LYS A 152 33.23 4.77 -24.93
N GLU A 153 32.10 4.81 -25.61
CA GLU A 153 30.80 5.13 -25.04
C GLU A 153 30.38 4.10 -23.99
N GLY A 154 30.59 2.81 -24.26
CA GLY A 154 30.34 1.74 -23.30
C GLY A 154 31.21 1.82 -22.04
N LEU A 155 32.46 2.29 -22.17
CA LEU A 155 33.37 2.52 -21.04
C LEU A 155 32.99 3.76 -20.22
N MET A 156 32.32 4.76 -20.84
CA MET A 156 31.85 5.97 -20.17
C MET A 156 30.47 5.83 -19.53
N LYS A 157 29.69 4.80 -19.88
CA LYS A 157 28.40 4.53 -19.22
C LYS A 157 28.68 4.16 -17.76
N ASP A 158 28.07 4.92 -16.87
CA ASP A 158 28.09 4.60 -15.45
C ASP A 158 27.41 3.24 -15.22
N ARG A 159 28.23 2.24 -14.85
CA ARG A 159 27.73 0.87 -14.59
C ARG A 159 26.88 0.80 -13.34
N PHE A 160 26.83 1.85 -12.54
CA PHE A 160 26.16 1.88 -11.25
C PHE A 160 24.83 2.65 -11.26
N ASN A 161 24.58 3.48 -12.28
CA ASN A 161 23.37 4.29 -12.41
C ASN A 161 22.64 3.97 -13.71
N PHE A 162 21.92 2.83 -13.73
CA PHE A 162 21.01 2.52 -14.83
C PHE A 162 19.68 3.20 -14.62
N GLU A 163 19.14 3.80 -15.66
CA GLU A 163 17.79 4.32 -15.69
C GLU A 163 16.81 3.18 -15.36
N ASN A 164 15.90 3.40 -14.40
CA ASN A 164 14.93 2.43 -13.89
C ASN A 164 15.50 1.21 -13.12
N GLU A 165 16.79 1.15 -12.81
CA GLU A 165 17.32 0.09 -11.98
C GLU A 165 16.85 0.26 -10.54
N SER A 166 16.42 -0.84 -9.94
CA SER A 166 16.13 -0.96 -8.52
C SER A 166 17.29 -1.67 -7.79
N PHE A 167 17.04 -2.18 -6.63
CA PHE A 167 17.98 -2.97 -5.82
C PHE A 167 17.54 -4.44 -5.82
N GLU A 168 18.36 -5.32 -5.23
CA GLU A 168 18.00 -6.72 -5.07
C GLU A 168 16.80 -6.88 -4.16
N GLN A 169 15.78 -7.63 -4.61
CA GLN A 169 14.53 -7.84 -3.90
C GLN A 169 14.25 -9.34 -3.74
N CYS A 170 13.24 -9.66 -2.91
CA CYS A 170 12.93 -11.05 -2.61
C CYS A 170 12.29 -11.74 -3.83
N GLU A 171 12.92 -12.79 -4.33
CA GLU A 171 12.40 -13.60 -5.44
C GLU A 171 11.59 -14.79 -4.94
N GLU A 172 11.74 -15.18 -3.68
CA GLU A 172 11.07 -16.33 -3.08
C GLU A 172 9.73 -15.95 -2.46
N LYS A 173 8.75 -16.85 -2.60
CA LYS A 173 7.45 -16.74 -1.95
C LYS A 173 7.52 -17.30 -0.53
N VAL A 174 7.28 -16.46 0.46
CA VAL A 174 7.21 -16.89 1.86
C VAL A 174 5.76 -17.19 2.21
N GLU A 175 5.38 -18.46 2.27
CA GLU A 175 4.00 -18.87 2.55
C GLU A 175 3.87 -19.54 3.91
N ASN A 176 2.94 -19.03 4.73
CA ASN A 176 2.53 -19.60 6.00
C ASN A 176 1.03 -19.39 6.23
N GLU A 177 0.50 -19.82 7.37
CA GLU A 177 -0.92 -19.73 7.72
C GLU A 177 -1.46 -18.28 7.69
N TYR A 178 -0.61 -17.28 7.88
CA TYR A 178 -0.99 -15.87 8.07
C TYR A 178 -0.42 -14.94 7.00
N SER A 179 0.46 -15.43 6.15
CA SER A 179 1.14 -14.59 5.15
C SER A 179 0.20 -14.08 4.07
N VAL A 180 0.51 -12.89 3.57
CA VAL A 180 -0.06 -12.33 2.34
C VAL A 180 1.06 -12.13 1.33
N ASN A 181 0.92 -12.74 0.16
CA ASN A 181 1.93 -12.72 -0.88
C ASN A 181 1.42 -11.99 -2.13
N ILE A 182 2.12 -10.95 -2.54
CA ILE A 182 1.79 -10.15 -3.72
C ILE A 182 2.84 -10.42 -4.80
N PRO A 183 2.47 -10.91 -5.99
CA PRO A 183 3.42 -11.14 -7.07
C PRO A 183 3.94 -9.81 -7.62
N MET A 184 5.25 -9.76 -7.84
CA MET A 184 5.91 -8.55 -8.31
C MET A 184 6.90 -8.79 -9.44
N ARG A 185 7.20 -7.73 -10.16
CA ARG A 185 8.22 -7.67 -11.20
C ARG A 185 9.07 -6.40 -11.01
N TYR A 186 10.37 -6.56 -11.05
CA TYR A 186 11.32 -5.46 -10.88
C TYR A 186 12.50 -5.59 -11.85
N TYR A 187 13.21 -4.49 -12.08
CA TYR A 187 14.36 -4.45 -12.98
C TYR A 187 15.65 -4.37 -12.17
N TYR A 188 16.52 -5.36 -12.34
CA TYR A 188 17.79 -5.41 -11.62
C TYR A 188 18.87 -6.13 -12.42
N LYS A 189 20.09 -5.56 -12.44
CA LYS A 189 21.26 -6.04 -13.24
C LYS A 189 20.91 -6.27 -14.70
N GLY A 190 20.22 -5.30 -15.31
CA GLY A 190 19.88 -5.33 -16.73
C GLY A 190 18.77 -6.29 -17.15
N LYS A 191 18.06 -6.90 -16.21
CA LYS A 191 16.99 -7.89 -16.48
C LYS A 191 15.74 -7.63 -15.65
N PHE A 192 14.57 -7.95 -16.23
CA PHE A 192 13.34 -8.06 -15.49
C PHE A 192 13.33 -9.37 -14.68
N ARG A 193 13.07 -9.27 -13.39
CA ARG A 193 12.99 -10.39 -12.46
C ARG A 193 11.59 -10.47 -11.88
N LYS A 194 11.13 -11.68 -11.60
CA LYS A 194 9.89 -11.93 -10.87
C LYS A 194 10.23 -12.19 -9.41
N GLY A 195 9.34 -11.77 -8.52
CA GLY A 195 9.51 -11.98 -7.09
C GLY A 195 8.19 -11.85 -6.35
N TRP A 196 8.29 -11.76 -5.04
CA TRP A 196 7.14 -11.70 -4.15
C TRP A 196 7.35 -10.65 -3.05
N ILE A 197 6.32 -9.86 -2.81
CA ILE A 197 6.21 -9.10 -1.58
C ILE A 197 5.50 -10.01 -0.60
N SER A 198 6.23 -10.53 0.38
CA SER A 198 5.70 -11.45 1.36
C SER A 198 5.54 -10.75 2.71
N VAL A 199 4.28 -10.45 3.08
CA VAL A 199 3.94 -10.04 4.43
C VAL A 199 3.80 -11.32 5.25
N SER A 200 4.90 -11.80 5.80
CA SER A 200 4.97 -13.08 6.51
C SER A 200 4.23 -13.06 7.85
N ASN A 201 4.18 -11.90 8.50
CA ASN A 201 3.43 -11.67 9.74
C ASN A 201 2.50 -10.46 9.61
N CYS A 202 1.24 -10.72 9.26
CA CYS A 202 0.21 -9.69 9.11
C CYS A 202 -0.20 -9.06 10.45
N PHE A 203 0.10 -9.70 11.60
CA PHE A 203 -0.25 -9.19 12.92
C PHE A 203 0.64 -8.05 13.42
N ARG A 204 1.66 -7.67 12.66
CA ARG A 204 2.47 -6.48 12.91
C ARG A 204 1.86 -5.20 12.35
N GLY A 205 0.65 -5.28 11.82
CA GLY A 205 -0.01 -4.16 11.15
C GLY A 205 0.61 -3.86 9.78
N THR A 206 -0.21 -3.30 8.90
CA THR A 206 0.19 -2.92 7.53
C THR A 206 -0.36 -1.55 7.19
N TRP A 207 0.53 -0.61 6.85
CA TRP A 207 0.17 0.66 6.25
C TRP A 207 0.07 0.55 4.73
N VAL A 208 -1.01 1.08 4.19
CA VAL A 208 -1.25 1.18 2.75
C VAL A 208 -1.35 2.65 2.38
N VAL A 209 -0.28 3.19 1.82
CA VAL A 209 -0.13 4.62 1.54
C VAL A 209 -0.25 4.90 0.04
N GLY A 210 -0.74 6.06 -0.34
CA GLY A 210 -0.68 6.52 -1.74
C GLY A 210 -1.88 7.36 -2.15
N THR A 211 -1.66 8.17 -3.18
CA THR A 211 -2.67 9.07 -3.75
C THR A 211 -3.85 8.30 -4.35
N PRO A 212 -5.02 8.95 -4.54
CA PRO A 212 -6.11 8.38 -5.31
C PRO A 212 -5.63 7.94 -6.71
N GLY A 213 -6.05 6.76 -7.15
CA GLY A 213 -5.64 6.23 -8.45
C GLY A 213 -4.25 5.56 -8.50
N SER A 214 -3.48 5.54 -7.40
CA SER A 214 -2.19 4.84 -7.34
C SER A 214 -2.31 3.31 -7.40
N GLY A 215 -3.52 2.77 -7.29
CA GLY A 215 -3.77 1.33 -7.33
C GLY A 215 -3.76 0.64 -5.96
N LYS A 216 -3.81 1.38 -4.84
CA LYS A 216 -3.81 0.82 -3.46
C LYS A 216 -4.77 -0.34 -3.28
N THR A 217 -6.03 -0.11 -3.61
CA THR A 217 -7.11 -1.09 -3.40
C THR A 217 -6.83 -2.37 -4.17
N PHE A 218 -6.57 -2.26 -5.47
CA PHE A 218 -6.33 -3.41 -6.34
C PHE A 218 -5.01 -4.14 -6.02
N SER A 219 -3.92 -3.39 -5.87
CA SER A 219 -2.58 -3.97 -5.73
C SER A 219 -2.29 -4.50 -4.33
N ILE A 220 -2.97 -3.98 -3.30
CA ILE A 220 -2.61 -4.27 -1.90
C ILE A 220 -3.82 -4.78 -1.12
N ILE A 221 -4.93 -4.04 -1.06
CA ILE A 221 -6.07 -4.37 -0.20
C ILE A 221 -6.77 -5.66 -0.66
N GLU A 222 -7.03 -5.80 -1.95
CA GLU A 222 -7.68 -7.01 -2.50
C GLU A 222 -6.88 -8.30 -2.26
N PRO A 223 -5.55 -8.35 -2.44
CA PRO A 223 -4.74 -9.49 -2.01
C PRO A 223 -4.92 -9.90 -0.56
N PHE A 224 -5.07 -8.94 0.37
CA PHE A 224 -5.36 -9.24 1.78
C PHE A 224 -6.74 -9.86 1.94
N ILE A 225 -7.77 -9.30 1.32
CA ILE A 225 -9.14 -9.87 1.34
C ILE A 225 -9.13 -11.29 0.78
N ARG A 226 -8.55 -11.49 -0.40
CA ARG A 226 -8.49 -12.78 -1.09
C ARG A 226 -7.80 -13.86 -0.27
N GLN A 227 -6.61 -13.55 0.27
CA GLN A 227 -5.78 -14.55 0.93
C GLN A 227 -6.20 -14.79 2.37
N HIS A 228 -6.58 -13.77 3.14
CA HIS A 228 -7.09 -13.96 4.50
C HIS A 228 -8.42 -14.71 4.51
N SER A 229 -9.33 -14.41 3.57
CA SER A 229 -10.58 -15.18 3.40
C SER A 229 -10.30 -16.65 3.09
N ALA A 230 -9.30 -16.95 2.25
CA ALA A 230 -8.93 -18.32 1.91
C ALA A 230 -8.21 -19.07 3.04
N LYS A 231 -7.66 -18.36 4.02
CA LYS A 231 -6.94 -18.89 5.18
C LYS A 231 -7.78 -18.96 6.45
N GLY A 232 -9.09 -18.77 6.35
CA GLY A 232 -10.01 -18.94 7.47
C GLY A 232 -10.01 -17.81 8.50
N PHE A 233 -9.62 -16.60 8.12
CA PHE A 233 -9.79 -15.43 8.97
C PHE A 233 -11.24 -15.02 9.07
N ALA A 234 -11.68 -14.52 10.22
CA ALA A 234 -12.83 -13.63 10.28
C ALA A 234 -12.42 -12.28 9.68
N MET A 235 -13.33 -11.61 8.98
CA MET A 235 -13.00 -10.40 8.21
C MET A 235 -13.83 -9.22 8.70
N VAL A 236 -13.18 -8.07 8.86
CA VAL A 236 -13.83 -6.76 9.08
C VAL A 236 -13.30 -5.81 8.01
N VAL A 237 -14.18 -5.33 7.14
CA VAL A 237 -13.79 -4.46 6.04
C VAL A 237 -14.62 -3.18 6.09
N TYR A 238 -13.95 -2.05 6.18
CA TYR A 238 -14.55 -0.74 5.99
C TYR A 238 -14.40 -0.33 4.54
N ASP A 239 -15.53 -0.20 3.86
CA ASP A 239 -15.61 0.19 2.44
C ASP A 239 -16.00 1.66 2.32
N TYR A 240 -15.01 2.52 2.12
CA TYR A 240 -15.21 3.98 1.97
C TYR A 240 -16.08 4.34 0.77
N LYS A 241 -15.96 3.59 -0.32
CA LYS A 241 -16.72 3.77 -1.56
C LYS A 241 -17.62 2.57 -1.84
N PHE A 242 -18.55 2.34 -0.92
CA PHE A 242 -19.52 1.24 -1.10
C PHE A 242 -20.21 1.31 -2.48
N PRO A 243 -20.35 0.18 -3.23
CA PRO A 243 -20.10 -1.22 -2.81
C PRO A 243 -18.78 -1.82 -3.34
N THR A 244 -17.71 -1.04 -3.49
CA THR A 244 -16.48 -1.48 -4.18
C THR A 244 -15.81 -2.69 -3.51
N LEU A 245 -15.50 -2.61 -2.22
CA LEU A 245 -14.90 -3.72 -1.46
C LEU A 245 -15.94 -4.73 -1.00
N ALA A 246 -17.17 -4.28 -0.79
CA ALA A 246 -18.30 -5.12 -0.37
C ALA A 246 -18.52 -6.29 -1.32
N THR A 247 -18.60 -6.03 -2.62
CA THR A 247 -18.82 -7.04 -3.66
C THR A 247 -17.69 -8.08 -3.67
N LYS A 248 -16.45 -7.63 -3.52
CA LYS A 248 -15.27 -8.49 -3.49
C LYS A 248 -15.22 -9.36 -2.25
N LEU A 249 -15.46 -8.76 -1.07
CA LEU A 249 -15.51 -9.48 0.19
C LEU A 249 -16.59 -10.55 0.18
N TYR A 250 -17.80 -10.21 -0.29
CA TYR A 250 -18.91 -11.16 -0.35
C TYR A 250 -18.66 -12.30 -1.33
N TYR A 251 -18.06 -12.01 -2.49
CA TYR A 251 -17.63 -13.03 -3.44
C TYR A 251 -16.64 -14.02 -2.82
N HIS A 252 -15.58 -13.51 -2.16
CA HIS A 252 -14.58 -14.36 -1.51
C HIS A 252 -15.17 -15.14 -0.33
N TYR A 253 -16.08 -14.55 0.44
CA TYR A 253 -16.84 -15.25 1.46
C TYR A 253 -17.59 -16.45 0.85
N LYS A 254 -18.40 -16.23 -0.17
CA LYS A 254 -19.19 -17.28 -0.83
C LYS A 254 -18.34 -18.37 -1.49
N LYS A 255 -17.25 -17.98 -2.14
CA LYS A 255 -16.29 -18.90 -2.75
C LYS A 255 -15.65 -19.81 -1.69
N ASN A 256 -15.17 -19.23 -0.60
CA ASN A 256 -14.48 -19.98 0.45
C ASN A 256 -15.44 -20.73 1.38
N GLU A 257 -16.68 -20.28 1.54
CA GLU A 257 -17.76 -21.02 2.20
C GLU A 257 -18.03 -22.35 1.47
N LYS A 258 -18.18 -22.32 0.14
CA LYS A 258 -18.33 -23.52 -0.69
C LYS A 258 -17.12 -24.48 -0.61
N LEU A 259 -15.93 -23.95 -0.40
CA LEU A 259 -14.68 -24.72 -0.27
C LEU A 259 -14.40 -25.21 1.17
N GLY A 260 -15.27 -24.89 2.13
CA GLY A 260 -15.09 -25.24 3.54
C GLY A 260 -13.87 -24.54 4.21
N ARG A 261 -13.45 -23.40 3.68
CA ARG A 261 -12.29 -22.62 4.20
C ARG A 261 -12.68 -21.54 5.18
N VAL A 262 -13.93 -21.11 5.17
CA VAL A 262 -14.47 -20.14 6.13
C VAL A 262 -14.66 -20.84 7.48
N PRO A 263 -14.43 -20.15 8.62
CA PRO A 263 -14.68 -20.75 9.94
C PRO A 263 -16.09 -21.32 10.05
N GLN A 264 -16.22 -22.46 10.73
CA GLN A 264 -17.51 -23.17 10.87
C GLN A 264 -18.55 -22.25 11.56
N GLY A 265 -19.75 -22.17 10.98
CA GLY A 265 -20.83 -21.32 11.49
C GLY A 265 -20.66 -19.82 11.24
N CYS A 266 -19.66 -19.43 10.46
CA CYS A 266 -19.40 -18.02 10.15
C CYS A 266 -20.56 -17.41 9.37
N LYS A 267 -21.00 -16.23 9.83
CA LYS A 267 -22.07 -15.45 9.20
C LYS A 267 -21.50 -14.23 8.48
N PHE A 268 -22.11 -13.85 7.37
CA PHE A 268 -21.81 -12.59 6.70
C PHE A 268 -22.78 -11.51 7.21
N ASN A 269 -22.22 -10.42 7.74
CA ASN A 269 -22.97 -9.27 8.23
C ASN A 269 -22.50 -8.02 7.52
N MET A 270 -23.42 -7.06 7.37
CA MET A 270 -23.13 -5.75 6.77
C MET A 270 -23.88 -4.67 7.55
N ILE A 271 -23.25 -3.52 7.69
CA ILE A 271 -23.83 -2.32 8.29
C ILE A 271 -23.79 -1.21 7.25
N ASN A 272 -24.96 -0.66 6.96
CA ASN A 272 -25.13 0.40 5.98
C ASN A 272 -26.21 1.39 6.45
N PHE A 273 -25.80 2.59 6.81
CA PHE A 273 -26.72 3.65 7.30
C PHE A 273 -27.44 4.40 6.19
N VAL A 274 -27.04 4.24 4.93
CA VAL A 274 -27.73 4.87 3.78
C VAL A 274 -28.85 3.97 3.29
N ASP A 275 -28.56 2.70 3.10
CA ASP A 275 -29.52 1.72 2.61
C ASP A 275 -29.70 0.60 3.62
N VAL A 276 -30.70 0.78 4.49
CA VAL A 276 -31.02 -0.12 5.60
C VAL A 276 -31.40 -1.54 5.14
N GLU A 277 -31.79 -1.74 3.86
CA GLU A 277 -32.07 -3.08 3.32
C GLU A 277 -30.82 -3.95 3.34
N TYR A 278 -29.65 -3.34 3.14
CA TYR A 278 -28.36 -4.04 3.18
C TYR A 278 -27.74 -4.07 4.58
N SER A 279 -28.43 -3.54 5.62
CA SER A 279 -27.85 -3.46 6.97
C SER A 279 -28.43 -4.53 7.89
N ARG A 280 -27.57 -5.18 8.66
CA ARG A 280 -27.97 -5.86 9.90
C ARG A 280 -28.18 -4.81 11.00
N ARG A 281 -28.93 -5.19 12.01
CA ARG A 281 -29.09 -4.39 13.22
C ARG A 281 -28.04 -4.80 14.26
N VAL A 282 -27.45 -3.85 14.92
CA VAL A 282 -26.39 -4.07 15.89
C VAL A 282 -26.48 -3.07 17.02
N ASN A 283 -26.45 -3.55 18.24
CA ASN A 283 -26.37 -2.65 19.41
C ASN A 283 -24.89 -2.37 19.74
N PRO A 284 -24.38 -1.13 19.51
CA PRO A 284 -22.98 -0.81 19.81
C PRO A 284 -22.67 -0.78 21.31
N ILE A 285 -23.66 -0.59 22.16
CA ILE A 285 -23.50 -0.58 23.61
C ILE A 285 -23.25 -1.98 24.15
N GLN A 286 -23.94 -3.01 23.60
CA GLN A 286 -23.80 -4.42 24.03
C GLN A 286 -23.80 -4.59 25.55
N ALA A 287 -24.93 -4.26 26.16
CA ALA A 287 -25.11 -4.21 27.62
C ALA A 287 -24.64 -5.47 28.37
N LYS A 288 -24.65 -6.66 27.73
CA LYS A 288 -24.11 -7.90 28.33
C LYS A 288 -22.65 -7.83 28.76
N TYR A 289 -21.91 -6.82 28.28
CA TYR A 289 -20.50 -6.59 28.62
C TYR A 289 -20.26 -5.38 29.51
N ILE A 290 -21.35 -4.65 29.85
CA ILE A 290 -21.29 -3.48 30.73
C ILE A 290 -21.85 -3.88 32.12
N ASN A 291 -21.01 -4.55 32.88
CA ASN A 291 -21.37 -5.10 34.17
C ASN A 291 -20.93 -4.24 35.36
N ASN A 292 -20.25 -3.13 35.11
CA ASN A 292 -19.80 -2.19 36.14
C ASN A 292 -19.69 -0.76 35.58
N LEU A 293 -19.54 0.20 36.48
CA LEU A 293 -19.46 1.61 36.17
C LEU A 293 -18.23 1.97 35.28
N ALA A 294 -17.10 1.28 35.48
CA ALA A 294 -15.91 1.50 34.70
C ALA A 294 -16.11 1.10 33.22
N ALA A 295 -16.81 0.00 32.96
CA ALA A 295 -17.14 -0.43 31.59
C ALA A 295 -18.13 0.54 30.91
N ALA A 296 -19.06 1.15 31.68
CA ALA A 296 -19.92 2.20 31.17
C ALA A 296 -19.12 3.47 30.82
N SER A 297 -18.18 3.88 31.68
CA SER A 297 -17.31 5.04 31.46
C SER A 297 -16.41 4.83 30.22
N GLU A 298 -15.79 3.68 30.06
CA GLU A 298 -14.99 3.35 28.86
C GLU A 298 -15.84 3.38 27.58
N THR A 299 -17.09 2.92 27.69
CA THR A 299 -18.05 2.96 26.57
C THR A 299 -18.40 4.39 26.19
N ALA A 300 -18.70 5.24 27.17
CA ALA A 300 -19.00 6.65 26.97
C ALA A 300 -17.82 7.42 26.40
N GLU A 301 -16.61 7.20 26.92
CA GLU A 301 -15.37 7.78 26.40
C GLU A 301 -15.16 7.42 24.94
N THR A 302 -15.23 6.14 24.59
CA THR A 302 -15.09 5.65 23.22
C THR A 302 -16.10 6.27 22.28
N LEU A 303 -17.36 6.42 22.72
CA LEU A 303 -18.42 7.06 21.94
C LEU A 303 -18.10 8.52 21.65
N LEU A 304 -17.82 9.30 22.71
CA LEU A 304 -17.58 10.73 22.57
C LEU A 304 -16.33 11.05 21.75
N GLU A 305 -15.26 10.31 21.93
CA GLU A 305 -14.05 10.49 21.12
C GLU A 305 -14.30 10.18 19.65
N SER A 306 -15.11 9.15 19.34
CA SER A 306 -15.51 8.85 17.96
C SER A 306 -16.27 10.01 17.29
N LEU A 307 -16.98 10.82 18.08
CA LEU A 307 -17.77 11.98 17.63
C LEU A 307 -16.96 13.28 17.54
N GLN A 308 -15.78 13.33 18.16
CA GLN A 308 -14.97 14.55 18.28
C GLN A 308 -13.87 14.67 17.22
N LYS A 309 -13.93 13.89 16.15
CA LYS A 309 -12.95 13.88 15.06
C LYS A 309 -12.43 15.29 14.74
N GLY A 310 -11.09 15.46 14.71
CA GLY A 310 -10.45 16.69 14.26
C GLY A 310 -10.38 17.84 15.27
N LYS A 311 -10.80 17.66 16.53
CA LYS A 311 -10.52 18.67 17.54
C LYS A 311 -9.07 18.56 18.04
N LYS A 312 -8.33 19.64 17.86
CA LYS A 312 -6.93 19.74 18.31
C LYS A 312 -6.82 19.50 19.82
N GLU A 313 -5.89 18.68 20.24
CA GLU A 313 -5.34 18.67 21.60
C GLU A 313 -4.75 20.07 21.88
N GLY A 314 -5.52 20.94 22.49
CA GLY A 314 -5.07 22.32 22.75
C GLY A 314 -6.13 23.23 23.37
N GLY A 315 -7.28 22.68 23.73
CA GLY A 315 -8.23 23.38 24.59
C GLY A 315 -7.67 23.59 25.99
N GLY A 316 -7.78 24.80 26.54
CA GLY A 316 -7.37 25.09 27.91
C GLY A 316 -8.11 24.18 28.90
N GLY A 317 -7.68 24.18 30.18
CA GLY A 317 -8.24 23.30 31.22
C GLY A 317 -9.76 23.30 31.37
N SER A 318 -10.47 24.33 30.89
CA SER A 318 -11.92 24.38 30.79
C SER A 318 -12.50 23.37 29.82
N ASP A 319 -11.92 23.23 28.60
CA ASP A 319 -12.42 22.29 27.58
C ASP A 319 -12.26 20.83 28.03
N GLN A 320 -11.16 20.51 28.68
CA GLN A 320 -10.94 19.17 29.24
C GLN A 320 -11.96 18.87 30.37
N PHE A 321 -12.27 19.83 31.22
CA PHE A 321 -13.31 19.67 32.22
C PHE A 321 -14.68 19.38 31.61
N PHE A 322 -15.10 20.13 30.59
CA PHE A 322 -16.39 19.91 29.92
C PHE A 322 -16.43 18.54 29.22
N GLN A 323 -15.34 18.11 28.59
CA GLN A 323 -15.25 16.79 27.96
C GLN A 323 -15.39 15.66 29.00
N THR A 324 -14.62 15.73 30.10
CA THR A 324 -14.70 14.72 31.16
C THR A 324 -16.08 14.69 31.79
N SER A 325 -16.71 15.85 31.96
CA SER A 325 -18.07 15.95 32.46
C SER A 325 -19.06 15.28 31.50
N ALA A 326 -18.96 15.54 30.21
CA ALA A 326 -19.81 14.89 29.21
C ALA A 326 -19.66 13.36 29.18
N VAL A 327 -18.41 12.85 29.33
CA VAL A 327 -18.15 11.41 29.46
C VAL A 327 -18.86 10.84 30.70
N ASN A 328 -18.68 11.45 31.88
CA ASN A 328 -19.30 10.99 33.09
C ASN A 328 -20.83 10.98 33.05
N PHE A 329 -21.41 12.02 32.44
CA PHE A 329 -22.86 12.09 32.30
C PHE A 329 -23.42 11.04 31.32
N LEU A 330 -22.75 10.83 30.18
CA LEU A 330 -23.13 9.78 29.27
C LEU A 330 -22.92 8.38 29.87
N ALA A 331 -21.86 8.17 30.66
CA ALA A 331 -21.62 6.93 31.38
C ALA A 331 -22.74 6.63 32.40
N ALA A 332 -23.22 7.66 33.09
CA ALA A 332 -24.37 7.54 34.02
C ALA A 332 -25.63 7.12 33.26
N CYS A 333 -25.91 7.75 32.12
CA CYS A 333 -27.04 7.36 31.26
C CYS A 333 -26.90 5.91 30.77
N ILE A 334 -25.74 5.52 30.20
CA ILE A 334 -25.50 4.15 29.76
C ILE A 334 -25.70 3.15 30.87
N TYR A 335 -25.12 3.38 32.06
CA TYR A 335 -25.21 2.46 33.16
C TYR A 335 -26.64 2.35 33.73
N PHE A 336 -27.37 3.47 33.82
CA PHE A 336 -28.78 3.47 34.16
C PHE A 336 -29.61 2.59 33.21
N PHE A 337 -29.49 2.81 31.89
CA PHE A 337 -30.26 2.03 30.90
C PHE A 337 -29.87 0.54 30.90
N VAL A 338 -28.60 0.21 31.13
CA VAL A 338 -28.15 -1.17 31.27
C VAL A 338 -28.78 -1.86 32.48
N ASN A 339 -29.06 -1.12 33.52
CA ASN A 339 -29.62 -1.66 34.79
C ASN A 339 -31.15 -1.52 34.90
N TYR A 340 -31.79 -0.70 34.07
CA TYR A 340 -33.23 -0.48 34.14
C TYR A 340 -34.01 -1.73 33.72
N GLU A 341 -34.81 -2.27 34.68
CA GLU A 341 -35.66 -3.48 34.51
C GLU A 341 -34.94 -4.63 33.79
N ARG A 342 -33.79 -5.03 34.36
CA ARG A 342 -32.95 -6.10 33.77
C ARG A 342 -33.68 -7.43 33.68
N GLU A 343 -33.54 -8.10 32.55
CA GLU A 343 -34.01 -9.45 32.29
C GLU A 343 -32.82 -10.41 32.18
N PRO A 344 -32.90 -11.63 32.76
CA PRO A 344 -31.83 -12.60 32.73
C PRO A 344 -31.86 -13.43 31.43
N TYR A 345 -30.67 -13.81 30.92
CA TYR A 345 -30.48 -14.62 29.76
C TYR A 345 -29.53 -15.79 30.03
N ASP A 346 -29.74 -16.91 29.30
CA ASP A 346 -28.78 -18.01 29.29
C ASP A 346 -27.58 -17.74 28.37
N ALA A 347 -26.60 -18.65 28.33
CA ALA A 347 -25.40 -18.53 27.49
C ALA A 347 -25.70 -18.55 25.97
N ASN A 348 -26.89 -19.04 25.59
CA ASN A 348 -27.33 -19.11 24.18
C ASN A 348 -28.17 -17.89 23.77
N GLY A 349 -28.38 -16.93 24.67
CA GLY A 349 -29.21 -15.75 24.41
C GLY A 349 -30.72 -16.00 24.59
N LYS A 350 -31.12 -17.10 25.20
CA LYS A 350 -32.52 -17.35 25.51
C LYS A 350 -32.92 -16.63 26.79
N PRO A 351 -34.05 -15.89 26.82
CA PRO A 351 -34.52 -15.23 28.02
C PRO A 351 -34.93 -16.27 29.06
N LEU A 352 -34.57 -15.97 30.31
CA LEU A 352 -34.93 -16.73 31.52
C LEU A 352 -36.00 -15.98 32.30
N TYR A 353 -36.65 -16.64 33.18
CA TYR A 353 -37.71 -16.07 34.02
C TYR A 353 -37.13 -15.54 35.32
N ALA A 354 -37.19 -14.21 35.57
CA ALA A 354 -36.87 -13.61 36.83
C ALA A 354 -38.13 -13.59 37.75
N GLU A 355 -38.05 -14.27 38.88
CA GLU A 355 -39.14 -14.30 39.82
C GLU A 355 -39.32 -12.91 40.46
N ARG A 356 -40.57 -12.43 40.48
CA ARG A 356 -40.92 -11.11 41.05
C ARG A 356 -41.94 -11.28 42.14
N GLN A 357 -41.81 -10.53 43.24
CA GLN A 357 -42.74 -10.49 44.33
C GLN A 357 -43.30 -9.09 44.48
N GLN A 358 -44.60 -8.99 44.74
CA GLN A 358 -45.23 -7.71 44.98
C GLN A 358 -44.89 -7.22 46.38
N ASP A 359 -44.36 -6.02 46.48
CA ASP A 359 -44.08 -5.35 47.73
C ASP A 359 -45.41 -5.02 48.47
N PRO A 360 -45.62 -5.48 49.71
CA PRO A 360 -46.86 -5.27 50.40
C PRO A 360 -47.26 -3.82 50.64
N GLN A 361 -46.25 -2.94 50.79
CA GLN A 361 -46.47 -1.52 51.11
C GLN A 361 -46.67 -0.67 49.83
N THR A 362 -45.80 -0.83 48.84
CA THR A 362 -45.80 -0.01 47.61
C THR A 362 -46.59 -0.60 46.46
N LYS A 363 -47.01 -1.89 46.59
CA LYS A 363 -47.68 -2.68 45.56
C LYS A 363 -46.90 -2.82 44.25
N PHE A 364 -45.65 -2.38 44.20
CA PHE A 364 -44.78 -2.60 43.05
C PHE A 364 -44.15 -4.00 43.03
N TRP A 365 -43.95 -4.55 41.86
CA TRP A 365 -43.28 -5.82 41.65
C TRP A 365 -41.77 -5.65 41.78
N LYS A 366 -41.13 -6.31 42.74
CA LYS A 366 -39.66 -6.31 42.94
C LYS A 366 -39.10 -7.69 42.57
N PRO A 367 -37.94 -7.76 41.89
CA PRO A 367 -37.27 -9.04 41.64
C PRO A 367 -36.84 -9.68 42.96
N THR A 368 -37.09 -10.96 43.11
CA THR A 368 -36.68 -11.76 44.29
C THR A 368 -35.20 -12.16 44.26
N GLY A 369 -34.53 -11.98 43.10
CA GLY A 369 -33.19 -12.48 42.81
C GLY A 369 -33.15 -13.94 42.35
N ILE A 370 -34.28 -14.64 42.36
CA ILE A 370 -34.37 -16.02 41.88
C ILE A 370 -34.66 -16.01 40.39
N VAL A 371 -33.84 -16.75 39.63
CA VAL A 371 -34.00 -16.93 38.17
C VAL A 371 -34.29 -18.38 37.85
N ARG A 372 -35.25 -18.62 36.97
CA ARG A 372 -35.68 -19.93 36.54
C ARG A 372 -35.56 -20.08 35.02
N ASP A 373 -35.47 -21.34 34.52
CA ASP A 373 -35.44 -21.66 33.09
C ASP A 373 -36.75 -21.27 32.38
N ARG A 374 -37.85 -21.21 33.13
CA ARG A 374 -39.22 -20.79 32.76
C ARG A 374 -40.03 -20.49 34.03
N GLU A 375 -41.21 -19.90 33.85
CA GLU A 375 -42.12 -19.68 34.93
C GLU A 375 -42.46 -21.03 35.64
N GLY A 376 -42.27 -21.11 36.97
CA GLY A 376 -42.45 -22.35 37.72
C GLY A 376 -41.44 -23.47 37.44
N GLY A 377 -40.39 -23.21 36.66
CA GLY A 377 -39.34 -24.16 36.34
C GLY A 377 -38.19 -24.25 37.33
N ASN A 378 -37.07 -24.88 36.90
CA ASN A 378 -35.90 -25.06 37.78
C ASN A 378 -35.15 -23.74 38.00
N ILE A 379 -34.53 -23.57 39.12
CA ILE A 379 -33.63 -22.45 39.40
C ILE A 379 -32.36 -22.63 38.58
N VAL A 380 -31.96 -21.58 37.86
CA VAL A 380 -30.78 -21.55 37.02
C VAL A 380 -29.99 -20.25 37.24
N GLU A 381 -28.68 -20.29 37.05
CA GLU A 381 -27.88 -19.09 37.03
C GLU A 381 -27.91 -18.44 35.62
N PRO A 382 -28.26 -17.14 35.56
CA PRO A 382 -28.20 -16.43 34.29
C PRO A 382 -26.75 -16.21 33.85
N ALA A 383 -26.50 -16.37 32.55
CA ALA A 383 -25.19 -16.07 32.00
C ALA A 383 -24.92 -14.55 31.95
N TYR A 384 -25.96 -13.76 31.71
CA TYR A 384 -25.90 -12.29 31.72
C TYR A 384 -27.30 -11.68 31.89
N TRP A 385 -27.32 -10.37 32.15
CA TRP A 385 -28.52 -9.58 32.30
C TRP A 385 -28.56 -8.48 31.25
N LEU A 386 -29.73 -8.18 30.68
CA LEU A 386 -29.94 -7.06 29.76
C LEU A 386 -31.02 -6.13 30.30
N GLY A 387 -30.75 -4.84 30.30
CA GLY A 387 -31.75 -3.81 30.59
C GLY A 387 -32.80 -3.73 29.49
N LYS A 388 -34.03 -3.40 29.86
CA LYS A 388 -35.19 -3.33 28.98
C LYS A 388 -34.95 -2.41 27.77
N TYR A 389 -34.30 -1.28 27.99
CA TYR A 389 -34.03 -0.24 26.98
C TYR A 389 -32.54 0.02 26.81
N SER A 390 -31.70 -1.00 26.96
CA SER A 390 -30.24 -0.91 26.93
C SER A 390 -29.68 -0.84 25.50
N ASP A 391 -30.09 0.17 24.74
CA ASP A 391 -29.59 0.44 23.40
C ASP A 391 -29.33 1.94 23.16
N MET A 392 -28.63 2.22 22.07
CA MET A 392 -28.24 3.58 21.72
C MET A 392 -29.44 4.49 21.41
N PRO A 393 -30.49 4.07 20.65
CA PRO A 393 -31.66 4.88 20.37
C PRO A 393 -32.38 5.41 21.60
N HIS A 394 -32.59 4.55 22.64
CA HIS A 394 -33.26 4.96 23.85
C HIS A 394 -32.41 5.97 24.66
N ILE A 395 -31.09 5.76 24.72
CA ILE A 395 -30.18 6.72 25.37
C ILE A 395 -30.18 8.06 24.64
N LEU A 396 -30.11 8.07 23.30
CA LEU A 396 -30.16 9.30 22.49
C LEU A 396 -31.48 10.03 22.67
N SER A 397 -32.61 9.31 22.70
CA SER A 397 -33.93 9.89 22.96
C SER A 397 -34.03 10.48 24.35
N PHE A 398 -33.49 9.79 25.37
CA PHE A 398 -33.46 10.29 26.75
C PHE A 398 -32.60 11.56 26.92
N LEU A 399 -31.46 11.64 26.24
CA LEU A 399 -30.60 12.83 26.23
C LEU A 399 -31.26 14.07 25.62
N ASN A 400 -32.35 13.92 24.88
CA ASN A 400 -33.14 15.03 24.35
C ASN A 400 -34.17 15.58 25.32
N GLU A 401 -34.46 14.89 26.43
CA GLU A 401 -35.37 15.36 27.46
C GLU A 401 -34.79 16.55 28.27
N SER A 402 -35.62 17.20 29.11
CA SER A 402 -35.12 18.31 29.91
C SER A 402 -34.03 17.87 30.88
N TYR A 403 -33.05 18.73 31.15
CA TYR A 403 -31.98 18.42 32.11
C TYR A 403 -32.50 18.05 33.47
N GLN A 404 -33.56 18.74 33.93
CA GLN A 404 -34.21 18.43 35.21
C GLN A 404 -34.77 17.02 35.21
N THR A 405 -35.49 16.61 34.14
CA THR A 405 -36.05 15.26 34.01
C THR A 405 -34.96 14.21 33.99
N ILE A 406 -33.88 14.44 33.21
CA ILE A 406 -32.76 13.51 33.16
C ILE A 406 -32.12 13.31 34.53
N PHE A 407 -31.85 14.43 35.24
CA PHE A 407 -31.23 14.38 36.54
C PHE A 407 -32.12 13.70 37.59
N GLU A 408 -33.42 14.02 37.61
CA GLU A 408 -34.41 13.41 38.52
C GLU A 408 -34.50 11.90 38.32
N VAL A 409 -34.37 11.42 37.08
CA VAL A 409 -34.36 9.99 36.77
C VAL A 409 -33.05 9.34 37.22
N LEU A 410 -31.91 9.93 36.86
CA LEU A 410 -30.60 9.35 37.22
C LEU A 410 -30.33 9.32 38.76
N GLU A 411 -30.83 10.30 39.52
CA GLU A 411 -30.73 10.34 40.98
C GLU A 411 -31.48 9.17 41.67
N THR A 412 -32.39 8.51 40.97
CA THR A 412 -33.09 7.34 41.54
C THR A 412 -32.19 6.10 41.66
N ASP A 413 -31.08 6.07 40.94
CA ASP A 413 -30.11 4.99 40.97
C ASP A 413 -28.85 5.43 41.75
N ASN A 414 -28.67 4.89 42.93
CA ASN A 414 -27.54 5.20 43.80
C ASN A 414 -26.19 4.76 43.23
N GLU A 415 -26.16 3.80 42.29
CA GLU A 415 -24.93 3.31 41.70
C GLU A 415 -24.31 4.33 40.70
N VAL A 416 -25.12 5.20 40.10
CA VAL A 416 -24.62 6.26 39.21
C VAL A 416 -24.21 7.54 39.96
N ALA A 417 -24.51 7.66 41.23
CA ALA A 417 -24.22 8.86 42.01
C ALA A 417 -22.76 9.36 41.96
N PRO A 418 -21.72 8.50 41.91
CA PRO A 418 -20.34 8.96 41.76
C PRO A 418 -20.07 9.73 40.44
N LEU A 419 -20.75 9.37 39.35
CA LEU A 419 -20.61 10.04 38.05
C LEU A 419 -21.37 11.35 38.00
N LEU A 420 -22.42 11.51 38.82
CA LEU A 420 -23.24 12.71 38.90
C LEU A 420 -22.67 13.78 39.84
N GLY A 421 -21.68 13.44 40.66
CA GLY A 421 -21.10 14.35 41.67
C GLY A 421 -20.74 15.73 41.12
N PRO A 422 -20.04 15.87 40.00
CA PRO A 422 -19.71 17.18 39.44
C PRO A 422 -20.90 18.05 39.06
N PHE A 423 -22.06 17.44 38.80
CA PHE A 423 -23.29 18.14 38.39
C PHE A 423 -24.24 18.46 39.52
N GLN A 424 -24.16 17.71 40.62
CA GLN A 424 -25.11 17.85 41.77
C GLN A 424 -25.13 19.23 42.36
N THR A 425 -23.96 19.88 42.49
CA THR A 425 -23.87 21.23 43.04
C THR A 425 -24.53 22.25 42.11
N ALA A 426 -24.29 22.16 40.81
CA ALA A 426 -24.89 23.03 39.80
C ALA A 426 -26.43 22.84 39.76
N PHE A 427 -26.88 21.59 39.83
CA PHE A 427 -28.32 21.26 39.84
C PHE A 427 -29.01 21.77 41.12
N LYS A 428 -28.46 21.51 42.30
CA LYS A 428 -29.03 21.96 43.60
C LYS A 428 -29.07 23.48 43.70
N ASN A 429 -28.06 24.16 43.18
CA ASN A 429 -27.98 25.62 43.18
C ASN A 429 -28.77 26.27 42.03
N LYS A 430 -29.49 25.49 41.22
CA LYS A 430 -30.24 25.93 40.03
C LYS A 430 -29.37 26.72 39.04
N ALA A 431 -28.07 26.41 38.99
CA ALA A 431 -27.12 27.02 38.05
C ALA A 431 -27.29 26.38 36.65
N MET A 432 -28.43 26.65 35.99
CA MET A 432 -28.84 26.00 34.77
C MET A 432 -27.87 26.29 33.59
N GLU A 433 -27.32 27.51 33.51
CA GLU A 433 -26.33 27.86 32.50
C GLU A 433 -25.06 27.03 32.57
N GLN A 434 -24.57 26.75 33.76
CA GLN A 434 -23.40 25.90 33.98
C GLN A 434 -23.71 24.44 33.60
N LEU A 435 -24.89 23.95 33.97
CA LEU A 435 -25.35 22.61 33.67
C LEU A 435 -25.54 22.44 32.17
N GLU A 436 -26.10 23.45 31.51
CA GLU A 436 -26.30 23.49 30.06
C GLU A 436 -24.95 23.48 29.29
N GLY A 437 -23.96 24.22 29.80
CA GLY A 437 -22.61 24.17 29.23
C GLY A 437 -21.97 22.79 29.31
N MET A 438 -22.12 22.08 30.41
CA MET A 438 -21.59 20.72 30.62
C MET A 438 -22.29 19.68 29.74
N ILE A 439 -23.61 19.73 29.64
CA ILE A 439 -24.44 18.72 28.95
C ILE A 439 -24.72 19.11 27.51
N GLY A 440 -24.78 20.42 27.22
CA GLY A 440 -25.02 20.95 25.89
C GLY A 440 -24.01 20.45 24.85
N THR A 441 -22.74 20.35 25.22
CA THR A 441 -21.71 19.78 24.37
C THR A 441 -22.05 18.33 23.99
N LEU A 442 -22.49 17.51 24.94
CA LEU A 442 -22.92 16.15 24.69
C LEU A 442 -24.09 16.09 23.69
N ARG A 443 -25.09 16.95 23.88
CA ARG A 443 -26.26 17.02 22.97
C ARG A 443 -25.88 17.41 21.55
N VAL A 444 -24.97 18.35 21.37
CA VAL A 444 -24.50 18.74 20.02
C VAL A 444 -23.87 17.56 19.30
N TYR A 445 -23.08 16.74 20.01
CA TYR A 445 -22.48 15.55 19.38
C TYR A 445 -23.51 14.45 19.12
N THR A 446 -24.36 14.15 20.09
CA THR A 446 -25.29 13.03 20.01
C THR A 446 -26.49 13.31 19.08
N SER A 447 -26.89 14.58 18.90
CA SER A 447 -27.96 14.95 17.97
C SER A 447 -27.70 14.53 16.51
N ARG A 448 -26.42 14.50 16.09
CA ARG A 448 -26.03 14.04 14.75
C ARG A 448 -26.28 12.54 14.53
N LEU A 449 -26.35 11.79 15.62
CA LEU A 449 -26.60 10.35 15.58
C LEU A 449 -28.10 10.00 15.56
N ALA A 450 -28.98 10.96 15.84
CA ALA A 450 -30.42 10.76 16.00
C ALA A 450 -31.13 10.79 14.64
N THR A 451 -30.79 9.85 13.74
CA THR A 451 -31.50 9.65 12.47
C THR A 451 -32.44 8.45 12.55
N LYS A 452 -33.44 8.39 11.66
CA LYS A 452 -34.37 7.24 11.61
C LYS A 452 -33.63 5.93 11.31
N GLU A 453 -32.63 6.01 10.44
CA GLU A 453 -31.79 4.90 10.03
C GLU A 453 -30.91 4.39 11.18
N SER A 454 -30.27 5.31 11.92
CA SER A 454 -29.44 4.92 13.08
C SER A 454 -30.29 4.34 14.21
N TYR A 455 -31.48 4.87 14.45
CA TYR A 455 -32.43 4.29 15.42
C TYR A 455 -32.87 2.89 15.04
N TRP A 456 -33.10 2.65 13.75
CA TRP A 456 -33.44 1.32 13.26
C TRP A 456 -32.28 0.33 13.42
N ILE A 457 -31.05 0.74 13.01
CA ILE A 457 -29.88 -0.13 13.00
C ILE A 457 -29.40 -0.42 14.41
N PHE A 458 -29.43 0.54 15.32
CA PHE A 458 -28.90 0.40 16.68
C PHE A 458 -29.91 -0.14 17.71
N HIS A 459 -31.15 -0.38 17.31
CA HIS A 459 -32.18 -0.87 18.21
C HIS A 459 -31.89 -2.30 18.69
N ARG A 460 -32.13 -2.57 19.98
CA ARG A 460 -31.81 -3.89 20.61
C ARG A 460 -32.63 -5.06 20.07
N ASP A 461 -33.87 -4.83 19.61
CA ASP A 461 -34.76 -5.86 19.07
C ASP A 461 -34.36 -6.31 17.63
N GLY A 462 -33.12 -6.05 17.25
CA GLY A 462 -32.54 -6.52 16.02
C GLY A 462 -31.95 -7.92 16.10
N ASP A 463 -31.23 -8.27 15.07
CA ASP A 463 -30.49 -9.53 14.98
C ASP A 463 -29.44 -9.65 16.11
N ASP A 464 -29.24 -10.90 16.58
CA ASP A 464 -28.20 -11.24 17.57
C ASP A 464 -26.79 -11.16 16.95
N PHE A 465 -26.40 -10.00 16.52
CA PHE A 465 -25.07 -9.78 15.98
C PHE A 465 -24.12 -9.28 17.06
N ASP A 466 -23.15 -10.12 17.44
CA ASP A 466 -22.11 -9.73 18.39
C ASP A 466 -20.89 -9.15 17.63
N LEU A 467 -20.42 -8.01 18.08
CA LEU A 467 -19.22 -7.36 17.55
C LEU A 467 -17.92 -8.15 17.83
N LYS A 468 -17.95 -9.21 18.64
CA LYS A 468 -16.81 -10.11 18.80
C LYS A 468 -16.71 -11.11 17.64
N VAL A 469 -16.37 -10.61 16.45
CA VAL A 469 -16.26 -11.40 15.22
C VAL A 469 -15.23 -12.52 15.29
N SER A 470 -14.31 -12.46 16.28
CA SER A 470 -13.25 -13.46 16.54
C SER A 470 -13.70 -14.65 17.39
N ASP A 471 -14.96 -14.69 17.83
CA ASP A 471 -15.45 -15.78 18.66
C ASP A 471 -15.53 -17.08 17.85
N PRO A 472 -14.81 -18.16 18.23
CA PRO A 472 -14.89 -19.45 17.56
C PRO A 472 -16.30 -20.05 17.52
N LYS A 473 -17.16 -19.70 18.48
CA LYS A 473 -18.54 -20.19 18.56
C LYS A 473 -19.50 -19.45 17.61
N ASN A 474 -19.20 -18.19 17.31
CA ASN A 474 -20.03 -17.34 16.45
C ASN A 474 -19.17 -16.41 15.57
N PRO A 475 -18.30 -16.98 14.72
CA PRO A 475 -17.42 -16.18 13.87
C PRO A 475 -18.24 -15.39 12.85
N SER A 476 -17.71 -14.24 12.44
CA SER A 476 -18.43 -13.36 11.51
C SER A 476 -17.52 -12.64 10.55
N TYR A 477 -18.03 -12.42 9.32
CA TYR A 477 -17.56 -11.39 8.41
C TYR A 477 -18.41 -10.15 8.64
N LEU A 478 -17.81 -9.01 8.77
CA LEU A 478 -18.48 -7.73 8.90
C LEU A 478 -17.98 -6.76 7.83
N LEU A 479 -18.89 -6.27 7.02
CA LEU A 479 -18.69 -5.15 6.16
C LEU A 479 -19.29 -3.88 6.80
N ILE A 480 -18.54 -2.80 6.84
CA ILE A 480 -19.00 -1.48 7.27
C ILE A 480 -18.98 -0.56 6.05
N ALA A 481 -20.17 -0.21 5.58
CA ALA A 481 -20.34 0.65 4.40
C ALA A 481 -20.25 2.14 4.76
N ASN A 482 -19.63 2.93 3.90
CA ASN A 482 -19.65 4.38 3.98
C ASN A 482 -20.21 5.00 2.71
N ASP A 483 -20.62 6.27 2.81
CA ASP A 483 -20.99 7.12 1.70
C ASP A 483 -20.18 8.42 1.78
N PRO A 484 -19.37 8.72 0.76
CA PRO A 484 -18.57 9.95 0.74
C PRO A 484 -19.40 11.25 0.82
N GLU A 485 -20.67 11.25 0.39
CA GLU A 485 -21.55 12.43 0.44
C GLU A 485 -22.02 12.73 1.86
N MET A 486 -22.11 11.71 2.73
CA MET A 486 -22.58 11.83 4.12
C MET A 486 -21.49 11.45 5.14
N GLU A 487 -20.21 11.54 4.76
CA GLU A 487 -19.06 11.09 5.54
C GLU A 487 -19.06 11.59 6.99
N SER A 488 -19.41 12.85 7.23
CA SER A 488 -19.34 13.45 8.56
C SER A 488 -20.30 12.82 9.59
N ILE A 489 -21.42 12.27 9.14
CA ILE A 489 -22.42 11.61 10.00
C ILE A 489 -22.15 10.10 10.04
N ILE A 490 -22.08 9.48 8.88
CA ILE A 490 -21.88 8.03 8.74
C ILE A 490 -20.51 7.61 9.27
N GLY A 491 -19.46 8.42 9.04
CA GLY A 491 -18.14 8.17 9.58
C GLY A 491 -18.13 8.08 11.11
N ALA A 492 -18.88 8.94 11.81
CA ALA A 492 -19.00 8.88 13.26
C ALA A 492 -19.73 7.62 13.76
N LEU A 493 -20.83 7.24 13.07
CA LEU A 493 -21.56 6.01 13.40
C LEU A 493 -20.70 4.77 13.15
N ASN A 494 -19.98 4.73 12.03
CA ASN A 494 -19.06 3.65 11.69
C ASN A 494 -17.87 3.57 12.65
N ALA A 495 -17.32 4.73 13.06
CA ALA A 495 -16.24 4.80 14.05
C ALA A 495 -16.66 4.21 15.40
N LEU A 496 -17.89 4.49 15.86
CA LEU A 496 -18.45 3.89 17.08
C LEU A 496 -18.46 2.36 17.01
N ILE A 497 -18.98 1.81 15.90
CA ILE A 497 -19.04 0.35 15.71
C ILE A 497 -17.64 -0.25 15.67
N LEU A 498 -16.74 0.34 14.87
CA LEU A 498 -15.37 -0.16 14.71
C LEU A 498 -14.60 -0.11 16.04
N ASN A 499 -14.70 0.99 16.79
CA ASN A 499 -14.03 1.12 18.08
C ASN A 499 -14.55 0.11 19.12
N ARG A 500 -15.87 -0.15 19.15
CA ARG A 500 -16.45 -1.20 20.00
C ARG A 500 -16.01 -2.59 19.56
N LEU A 501 -16.02 -2.88 18.27
CA LEU A 501 -15.54 -4.13 17.70
C LEU A 501 -14.07 -4.39 18.09
N VAL A 502 -13.22 -3.38 17.95
CA VAL A 502 -11.79 -3.48 18.28
C VAL A 502 -11.57 -3.82 19.75
N THR A 503 -12.28 -3.17 20.64
CA THR A 503 -12.22 -3.50 22.07
C THR A 503 -12.62 -4.97 22.32
N ARG A 504 -13.58 -5.50 21.54
CA ARG A 504 -14.08 -6.88 21.65
C ARG A 504 -13.11 -7.91 21.09
N VAL A 505 -12.52 -7.68 19.91
CA VAL A 505 -11.58 -8.63 19.28
C VAL A 505 -10.20 -8.63 19.94
N ASN A 506 -9.84 -7.55 20.62
CA ASN A 506 -8.54 -7.42 21.30
C ASN A 506 -8.53 -8.01 22.72
N THR A 507 -9.44 -8.92 23.00
CA THR A 507 -9.56 -9.63 24.28
C THR A 507 -9.60 -11.14 24.07
N GLY A 508 -9.19 -11.92 25.07
CA GLY A 508 -9.28 -13.39 25.04
C GLY A 508 -8.10 -14.07 24.35
N GLN A 509 -6.88 -13.73 24.75
CA GLN A 509 -5.64 -14.31 24.24
C GLN A 509 -5.72 -15.83 24.08
N GLY A 510 -5.28 -16.33 22.90
CA GLY A 510 -5.20 -17.76 22.58
C GLY A 510 -6.53 -18.45 22.28
N LYS A 511 -7.68 -17.80 22.53
CA LYS A 511 -9.02 -18.39 22.30
C LYS A 511 -9.70 -17.85 21.04
N ASN A 512 -9.15 -16.84 20.41
CA ASN A 512 -9.73 -16.19 19.22
C ASN A 512 -9.29 -16.87 17.93
N ILE A 513 -10.20 -16.90 16.93
CA ILE A 513 -9.80 -17.15 15.55
C ILE A 513 -9.08 -15.91 14.99
N PRO A 514 -8.21 -16.07 13.98
CA PRO A 514 -7.55 -14.91 13.36
C PRO A 514 -8.59 -13.95 12.74
N VAL A 515 -8.38 -12.66 12.93
CA VAL A 515 -9.23 -11.58 12.37
C VAL A 515 -8.41 -10.68 11.48
N SER A 516 -8.97 -10.31 10.34
CA SER A 516 -8.40 -9.29 9.46
C SER A 516 -9.28 -8.05 9.46
N ILE A 517 -8.78 -6.94 10.01
CA ILE A 517 -9.41 -5.62 9.99
C ILE A 517 -8.78 -4.82 8.86
N ILE A 518 -9.57 -4.43 7.88
CA ILE A 518 -9.13 -3.67 6.72
C ILE A 518 -9.92 -2.36 6.66
N VAL A 519 -9.22 -1.25 6.71
CA VAL A 519 -9.77 0.11 6.59
C VAL A 519 -9.17 0.76 5.36
N ASP A 520 -9.97 0.95 4.30
CA ASP A 520 -9.49 1.48 3.01
C ASP A 520 -9.03 2.94 3.11
N GLU A 521 -9.73 3.76 3.90
CA GLU A 521 -9.42 5.19 4.06
C GLU A 521 -9.59 5.61 5.53
N LEU A 522 -8.51 5.50 6.30
CA LEU A 522 -8.50 5.77 7.75
C LEU A 522 -8.92 7.20 8.11
N PRO A 523 -8.50 8.27 7.40
CA PRO A 523 -8.89 9.63 7.75
C PRO A 523 -10.40 9.91 7.70
N THR A 524 -11.20 9.04 7.12
CA THR A 524 -12.67 9.23 7.05
C THR A 524 -13.40 8.87 8.35
N LEU A 525 -12.70 8.17 9.25
CA LEU A 525 -13.23 7.84 10.58
C LEU A 525 -12.15 7.99 11.66
N TYR A 526 -12.59 8.23 12.89
CA TYR A 526 -11.68 8.31 14.03
C TYR A 526 -11.54 6.94 14.69
N PHE A 527 -10.36 6.34 14.57
CA PHE A 527 -10.06 5.05 15.15
C PHE A 527 -9.32 5.23 16.48
N HIS A 528 -10.10 5.30 17.56
CA HIS A 528 -9.56 5.50 18.91
C HIS A 528 -8.62 4.37 19.34
N LYS A 529 -7.55 4.70 20.03
CA LYS A 529 -6.56 3.74 20.58
C LYS A 529 -5.99 2.74 19.54
N ILE A 530 -5.86 3.17 18.28
CA ILE A 530 -5.33 2.35 17.19
C ILE A 530 -3.90 1.86 17.47
N ASP A 531 -3.06 2.70 18.08
CA ASP A 531 -1.71 2.38 18.50
C ASP A 531 -1.68 1.21 19.49
N ARG A 532 -2.60 1.21 20.47
CA ARG A 532 -2.75 0.10 21.43
C ARG A 532 -3.21 -1.18 20.76
N LEU A 533 -4.16 -1.07 19.82
CA LEU A 533 -4.60 -2.24 19.07
C LEU A 533 -3.43 -2.89 18.35
N ILE A 534 -2.66 -2.13 17.56
CA ILE A 534 -1.55 -2.65 16.78
C ILE A 534 -0.49 -3.28 17.71
N GLY A 535 -0.20 -2.63 18.84
CA GLY A 535 0.75 -3.14 19.83
C GLY A 535 0.35 -4.47 20.47
N THR A 536 -0.95 -4.72 20.64
CA THR A 536 -1.49 -5.94 21.30
C THR A 536 -2.10 -6.94 20.32
N ALA A 537 -2.28 -6.56 19.05
CA ALA A 537 -2.95 -7.34 18.01
C ALA A 537 -2.33 -8.74 17.82
N ARG A 538 -1.01 -8.85 17.91
CA ARG A 538 -0.28 -10.11 17.71
C ARG A 538 -0.74 -11.21 18.67
N SER A 539 -0.90 -10.92 19.95
CA SER A 539 -1.32 -11.90 20.97
C SER A 539 -2.78 -12.33 20.81
N ASN A 540 -3.60 -11.50 20.18
CA ASN A 540 -5.01 -11.75 19.92
C ASN A 540 -5.29 -12.21 18.47
N LYS A 541 -4.25 -12.41 17.65
CA LYS A 541 -4.34 -12.79 16.23
C LYS A 541 -5.18 -11.82 15.39
N VAL A 542 -5.00 -10.52 15.62
CA VAL A 542 -5.67 -9.46 14.85
C VAL A 542 -4.71 -8.85 13.84
N SER A 543 -5.00 -9.01 12.56
CA SER A 543 -4.31 -8.33 11.46
C SER A 543 -5.01 -7.01 11.18
N VAL A 544 -4.25 -5.92 11.17
CA VAL A 544 -4.77 -4.57 10.92
C VAL A 544 -4.12 -4.00 9.67
N THR A 545 -4.92 -3.73 8.65
CA THR A 545 -4.48 -3.13 7.38
C THR A 545 -5.18 -1.80 7.20
N LEU A 546 -4.43 -0.71 7.17
CA LEU A 546 -4.96 0.65 7.24
C LEU A 546 -4.49 1.46 6.04
N GLY A 547 -5.44 1.96 5.27
CA GLY A 547 -5.21 2.83 4.12
C GLY A 547 -5.28 4.31 4.48
N PHE A 548 -4.39 5.10 3.90
CA PHE A 548 -4.46 6.56 3.93
C PHE A 548 -3.73 7.16 2.71
N GLN A 549 -3.95 8.44 2.44
CA GLN A 549 -3.37 9.09 1.27
C GLN A 549 -2.04 9.76 1.58
N ASN A 550 -1.95 10.47 2.69
CA ASN A 550 -0.75 11.20 3.09
C ASN A 550 -0.70 11.44 4.61
N LEU A 551 0.49 11.69 5.14
CA LEU A 551 0.70 11.94 6.57
C LEU A 551 0.04 13.21 7.10
N PRO A 552 -0.01 14.34 6.38
CA PRO A 552 -0.71 15.53 6.83
C PRO A 552 -2.19 15.30 7.16
N GLN A 553 -2.88 14.38 6.47
CA GLN A 553 -4.26 14.02 6.83
C GLN A 553 -4.33 13.33 8.19
N LEU A 554 -3.40 12.39 8.45
CA LEU A 554 -3.32 11.74 9.77
C LEU A 554 -2.96 12.73 10.88
N GLU A 555 -2.07 13.69 10.60
CA GLU A 555 -1.71 14.73 11.57
C GLU A 555 -2.90 15.63 11.89
N ALA A 556 -3.74 15.94 10.91
CA ALA A 556 -4.96 16.73 11.13
C ALA A 556 -5.96 16.05 12.06
N ASP A 557 -6.10 14.70 11.97
CA ASP A 557 -7.07 13.94 12.75
C ASP A 557 -6.54 13.49 14.12
N TYR A 558 -5.26 13.08 14.21
CA TYR A 558 -4.67 12.47 15.41
C TYR A 558 -3.66 13.37 16.14
N GLY A 559 -3.40 14.57 15.61
CA GLY A 559 -2.31 15.42 16.07
C GLY A 559 -0.92 14.85 15.73
N LYS A 560 0.11 15.68 15.88
CA LYS A 560 1.50 15.29 15.53
C LYS A 560 2.02 14.11 16.34
N VAL A 561 1.77 14.12 17.65
CA VAL A 561 2.21 13.05 18.56
C VAL A 561 1.45 11.76 18.30
N GLY A 562 0.13 11.84 18.10
CA GLY A 562 -0.73 10.70 17.76
C GLY A 562 -0.30 10.07 16.43
N MET A 563 -0.12 10.86 15.39
CA MET A 563 0.37 10.39 14.10
C MET A 563 1.73 9.66 14.23
N GLN A 564 2.70 10.25 14.95
CA GLN A 564 4.01 9.61 15.15
C GLN A 564 3.91 8.27 15.89
N LYS A 565 3.09 8.18 16.94
CA LYS A 565 2.85 6.90 17.64
C LYS A 565 2.29 5.85 16.70
N ILE A 566 1.31 6.22 15.88
CA ILE A 566 0.63 5.31 14.97
C ILE A 566 1.61 4.79 13.89
N ILE A 567 2.36 5.68 13.21
CA ILE A 567 3.25 5.28 12.11
C ILE A 567 4.44 4.43 12.57
N THR A 568 4.91 4.60 13.81
CA THR A 568 6.04 3.84 14.34
C THR A 568 5.66 2.46 14.88
N THR A 569 4.37 2.21 15.11
CA THR A 569 3.89 0.94 15.68
C THR A 569 3.73 -0.16 14.62
N VAL A 570 3.59 0.20 13.35
CA VAL A 570 3.32 -0.73 12.24
C VAL A 570 4.62 -1.30 11.68
N GLY A 571 4.63 -2.62 11.46
CA GLY A 571 5.81 -3.32 10.93
C GLY A 571 5.88 -3.40 9.41
N ASN A 572 4.74 -3.32 8.71
CA ASN A 572 4.69 -3.43 7.26
C ASN A 572 4.21 -2.11 6.64
N VAL A 573 4.95 -1.60 5.67
CA VAL A 573 4.59 -0.37 4.94
C VAL A 573 4.60 -0.66 3.45
N VAL A 574 3.47 -0.45 2.79
CA VAL A 574 3.31 -0.59 1.34
C VAL A 574 2.75 0.70 0.77
N SER A 575 3.47 1.34 -0.12
CA SER A 575 3.09 2.62 -0.70
C SER A 575 2.95 2.53 -2.22
N GLY A 576 1.88 3.09 -2.76
CA GLY A 576 1.81 3.54 -4.14
C GLY A 576 2.48 4.92 -4.30
N SER A 577 2.19 5.64 -5.39
CA SER A 577 2.72 7.01 -5.54
C SER A 577 2.19 7.93 -4.43
N ALA A 578 3.06 8.78 -3.90
CA ALA A 578 2.75 9.80 -2.91
C ALA A 578 3.22 11.17 -3.43
N ARG A 579 2.59 12.27 -2.97
CA ARG A 579 2.94 13.62 -3.42
C ARG A 579 3.23 14.59 -2.29
N ALA A 580 2.69 14.35 -1.09
CA ALA A 580 2.98 15.20 0.05
C ALA A 580 4.44 15.05 0.48
N LYS A 581 5.11 16.17 0.70
CA LYS A 581 6.53 16.24 1.03
C LYS A 581 6.89 15.40 2.24
N GLU A 582 6.14 15.54 3.32
CA GLU A 582 6.33 14.82 4.58
C GLU A 582 6.22 13.30 4.39
N THR A 583 5.26 12.86 3.57
CA THR A 583 5.07 11.45 3.24
C THR A 583 6.24 10.90 2.40
N LEU A 584 6.70 11.69 1.43
CA LEU A 584 7.83 11.32 0.58
C LEU A 584 9.13 11.25 1.37
N GLU A 585 9.38 12.21 2.26
CA GLU A 585 10.54 12.24 3.14
C GLU A 585 10.53 11.06 4.13
N TRP A 586 9.38 10.77 4.73
CA TRP A 586 9.22 9.59 5.60
C TRP A 586 9.51 8.28 4.85
N LEU A 587 8.93 8.08 3.67
CA LEU A 587 9.18 6.89 2.88
C LEU A 587 10.66 6.78 2.47
N SER A 588 11.24 7.86 1.95
CA SER A 588 12.60 7.86 1.43
C SER A 588 13.67 7.74 2.52
N ASN A 589 13.51 8.46 3.66
CA ASN A 589 14.53 8.54 4.70
C ASN A 589 14.34 7.46 5.79
N ASP A 590 13.10 7.25 6.26
CA ASP A 590 12.86 6.39 7.42
C ASP A 590 12.60 4.94 7.00
N ILE A 591 11.81 4.72 5.93
CA ILE A 591 11.49 3.37 5.46
C ILE A 591 12.63 2.81 4.61
N PHE A 592 13.10 3.55 3.60
CA PHE A 592 14.18 3.07 2.74
C PHE A 592 15.57 3.33 3.30
N GLY A 593 15.76 4.47 3.95
CA GLY A 593 17.06 4.87 4.49
C GLY A 593 18.08 5.17 3.40
N LYS A 594 19.33 5.28 3.83
CA LYS A 594 20.48 5.62 2.97
C LYS A 594 21.34 4.40 2.70
N VAL A 595 21.96 4.38 1.52
CA VAL A 595 22.96 3.37 1.11
C VAL A 595 24.19 4.07 0.59
N VAL A 596 25.32 3.41 0.70
CA VAL A 596 26.58 3.87 0.09
C VAL A 596 26.48 3.65 -1.41
N GLN A 597 26.46 4.72 -2.18
CA GLN A 597 26.57 4.68 -3.65
C GLN A 597 28.00 5.04 -4.07
N VAL A 598 28.61 4.14 -4.83
CA VAL A 598 29.92 4.37 -5.43
C VAL A 598 29.74 5.13 -6.73
N LYS A 599 30.09 6.42 -6.77
CA LYS A 599 30.11 7.22 -7.99
C LYS A 599 31.50 7.15 -8.60
N LYS A 600 31.57 6.63 -9.83
CA LYS A 600 32.80 6.57 -10.60
C LYS A 600 33.01 7.89 -11.35
N GLY A 601 33.86 8.74 -10.82
CA GLY A 601 34.39 9.91 -11.55
C GLY A 601 35.58 9.47 -12.40
N VAL A 602 35.54 9.68 -13.71
CA VAL A 602 36.69 9.49 -14.58
C VAL A 602 37.23 10.86 -14.92
N THR A 603 38.38 11.20 -14.37
CA THR A 603 39.14 12.41 -14.75
C THR A 603 40.22 11.96 -15.71
N ILE A 604 40.15 12.44 -16.94
CA ILE A 604 41.17 12.20 -17.97
C ILE A 604 42.04 13.47 -18.00
N ASP A 605 43.21 13.38 -17.42
CA ASP A 605 44.26 14.41 -17.51
C ASP A 605 45.33 13.97 -18.52
N ARG A 606 46.24 14.85 -18.86
CA ARG A 606 47.24 14.71 -19.93
C ARG A 606 47.97 13.36 -19.93
N ASP A 607 48.48 12.99 -18.77
CA ASP A 607 49.37 11.83 -18.61
C ASP A 607 48.79 10.70 -17.78
N LYS A 608 47.60 10.89 -17.17
CA LYS A 608 46.95 9.89 -16.29
C LYS A 608 45.46 9.88 -16.43
N THR A 609 44.89 8.72 -16.67
CA THR A 609 43.46 8.47 -16.45
C THR A 609 43.28 8.12 -14.97
N SER A 610 42.78 9.03 -14.18
CA SER A 610 42.42 8.72 -12.80
C SER A 610 40.93 8.36 -12.70
N ILE A 611 40.69 7.23 -12.09
CA ILE A 611 39.33 6.78 -11.75
C ILE A 611 39.17 7.12 -10.27
N ASN A 612 38.40 8.17 -9.97
CA ASN A 612 38.00 8.47 -8.60
C ASN A 612 36.72 7.74 -8.27
N LEU A 613 36.80 6.87 -7.27
CA LEU A 613 35.62 6.25 -6.67
C LEU A 613 35.23 7.11 -5.47
N ASN A 614 34.15 7.88 -5.62
CA ASN A 614 33.58 8.67 -4.53
C ASN A 614 32.42 7.87 -3.94
N GLU A 615 32.54 7.53 -2.67
CA GLU A 615 31.46 6.93 -1.89
C GLU A 615 30.59 8.02 -1.29
N ASN A 616 29.33 8.10 -1.72
CA ASN A 616 28.35 9.03 -1.19
C ASN A 616 27.20 8.26 -0.57
N MET A 617 26.68 8.77 0.55
CA MET A 617 25.46 8.27 1.18
C MET A 617 24.26 8.90 0.49
N ASP A 618 23.60 8.16 -0.40
CA ASP A 618 22.39 8.59 -1.08
C ASP A 618 21.19 7.73 -0.62
N ASN A 619 19.98 8.28 -0.74
CA ASN A 619 18.77 7.52 -0.40
C ASN A 619 18.63 6.31 -1.31
N LEU A 620 18.28 5.13 -0.73
CA LEU A 620 18.07 3.90 -1.50
C LEU A 620 16.99 4.11 -2.58
N VAL A 621 15.89 4.77 -2.21
CA VAL A 621 14.84 5.22 -3.13
C VAL A 621 14.63 6.70 -2.93
N PRO A 622 15.04 7.55 -3.89
CA PRO A 622 14.79 8.99 -3.81
C PRO A 622 13.30 9.34 -3.82
N ALA A 623 12.93 10.41 -3.14
CA ALA A 623 11.56 10.91 -3.07
C ALA A 623 10.94 11.16 -4.46
N SER A 624 11.73 11.62 -5.43
CA SER A 624 11.29 11.82 -6.81
C SER A 624 10.84 10.54 -7.48
N LYS A 625 11.53 9.42 -7.27
CA LYS A 625 11.12 8.12 -7.82
C LYS A 625 9.78 7.64 -7.25
N ILE A 626 9.50 7.95 -5.97
CA ILE A 626 8.23 7.58 -5.32
C ILE A 626 7.10 8.45 -5.86
N SER A 627 7.32 9.75 -6.07
CA SER A 627 6.32 10.66 -6.62
C SER A 627 5.92 10.32 -8.05
N ASP A 628 6.87 9.84 -8.85
CA ASP A 628 6.70 9.56 -10.28
C ASP A 628 6.20 8.15 -10.59
N MET A 629 5.92 7.34 -9.56
CA MET A 629 5.40 5.99 -9.75
C MET A 629 4.05 6.00 -10.48
N ALA A 630 3.97 5.22 -11.55
CA ALA A 630 2.72 4.96 -12.27
C ALA A 630 1.82 3.99 -11.50
N THR A 631 0.54 3.93 -11.87
CA THR A 631 -0.44 2.98 -11.29
C THR A 631 0.07 1.54 -11.37
N GLY A 632 -0.03 0.82 -10.26
CA GLY A 632 0.44 -0.56 -10.12
C GLY A 632 1.92 -0.70 -9.76
N TRP A 633 2.67 0.41 -9.66
CA TRP A 633 3.97 0.42 -8.99
C TRP A 633 3.77 0.61 -7.50
N ILE A 634 4.50 -0.16 -6.73
CA ILE A 634 4.46 -0.11 -5.26
C ILE A 634 5.87 -0.19 -4.68
N CYS A 635 6.03 0.44 -3.54
CA CYS A 635 7.29 0.46 -2.81
C CYS A 635 7.04 0.33 -1.30
N GLY A 636 8.05 -0.06 -0.55
CA GLY A 636 7.92 -0.15 0.90
C GLY A 636 8.85 -1.17 1.55
N GLN A 637 8.43 -1.60 2.73
CA GLN A 637 9.16 -2.57 3.55
C GLN A 637 8.18 -3.49 4.28
N THR A 638 8.50 -4.79 4.33
CA THR A 638 7.80 -5.75 5.20
C THR A 638 8.59 -5.99 6.49
N ALA A 639 7.90 -6.41 7.53
CA ALA A 639 8.55 -6.74 8.81
C ALA A 639 9.48 -7.94 8.65
N ARG A 640 10.62 -7.88 9.32
CA ARG A 640 11.51 -9.04 9.45
C ARG A 640 10.95 -9.96 10.53
N ASP A 641 10.46 -11.11 10.11
CA ASP A 641 10.07 -12.18 11.02
C ASP A 641 10.87 -13.43 10.64
N PHE A 642 11.29 -14.18 11.65
CA PHE A 642 11.95 -15.46 11.45
C PHE A 642 10.95 -16.46 10.87
N VAL A 643 11.17 -16.88 9.65
CA VAL A 643 10.37 -17.93 9.01
C VAL A 643 10.93 -19.28 9.48
N LYS A 644 10.13 -20.01 10.25
CA LYS A 644 10.45 -21.41 10.58
C LYS A 644 10.22 -22.25 9.33
N THR A 645 11.27 -22.55 8.58
CA THR A 645 11.21 -23.54 7.51
C THR A 645 11.07 -24.93 8.15
N LYS A 646 10.00 -25.66 7.81
CA LYS A 646 9.90 -27.09 8.08
C LYS A 646 10.89 -27.79 7.16
N THR A 647 12.10 -28.06 7.62
CA THR A 647 12.96 -29.07 7.01
C THR A 647 12.44 -30.44 7.43
N GLY A 648 12.27 -31.31 6.43
CA GLY A 648 11.64 -32.60 6.61
C GLY A 648 12.33 -33.52 7.63
N MET A 649 11.53 -34.42 8.19
CA MET A 649 11.86 -35.60 8.98
C MET A 649 13.02 -35.43 9.96
N GLY A 650 12.70 -35.06 11.20
CA GLY A 650 13.62 -35.14 12.33
C GLY A 650 13.72 -33.82 13.11
N GLY A 651 12.89 -33.64 13.99
CA GLY A 651 12.73 -32.82 15.21
C GLY A 651 13.75 -31.77 15.62
N SER A 652 14.46 -31.09 14.74
CA SER A 652 15.36 -30.01 15.10
C SER A 652 15.01 -28.75 14.26
N MET A 653 14.59 -27.68 14.93
CA MET A 653 14.42 -26.36 14.31
C MET A 653 15.80 -25.74 14.08
N ASN A 654 16.36 -25.90 12.92
CA ASN A 654 17.49 -25.07 12.50
C ASN A 654 16.94 -23.76 11.92
N ILE A 655 17.17 -22.66 12.64
CA ILE A 655 17.07 -21.32 12.09
C ILE A 655 18.22 -21.21 11.09
N GLN A 656 17.91 -21.20 9.80
CA GLN A 656 18.94 -20.99 8.79
C GLN A 656 19.42 -19.54 8.85
N GLU A 657 20.66 -19.32 9.20
CA GLU A 657 21.35 -18.01 9.21
C GLU A 657 21.26 -17.26 7.86
N SER A 658 21.00 -17.96 6.76
CA SER A 658 20.84 -17.37 5.42
C SER A 658 19.60 -16.46 5.25
N GLU A 659 18.60 -16.56 6.13
CA GLU A 659 17.38 -15.72 6.05
C GLU A 659 17.55 -14.36 6.74
N GLU A 660 18.55 -14.20 7.59
CA GLU A 660 18.84 -12.95 8.31
C GLU A 660 19.24 -11.79 7.39
N PHE A 661 19.75 -12.08 6.21
CA PHE A 661 20.27 -11.12 5.26
C PHE A 661 19.33 -10.81 4.09
N LYS A 662 18.17 -11.46 4.00
CA LYS A 662 17.21 -11.17 2.91
C LYS A 662 16.62 -9.78 3.08
N THR A 663 16.63 -9.00 2.00
CA THR A 663 16.00 -7.68 2.00
C THR A 663 14.50 -7.79 2.14
N THR A 664 13.92 -6.97 3.01
CA THR A 664 12.48 -6.82 3.17
C THR A 664 11.94 -5.58 2.45
N LYS A 665 12.83 -4.80 1.84
CA LYS A 665 12.49 -3.60 1.08
C LYS A 665 12.18 -3.96 -0.37
N PHE A 666 11.22 -3.26 -0.96
CA PHE A 666 10.81 -3.49 -2.35
C PHE A 666 10.46 -2.17 -3.05
N PHE A 667 10.76 -2.11 -4.35
CA PHE A 667 10.38 -1.06 -5.29
C PHE A 667 10.10 -1.73 -6.63
N CYS A 668 8.83 -1.97 -6.97
CA CYS A 668 8.48 -2.90 -8.02
C CYS A 668 7.10 -2.61 -8.62
N LYS A 669 6.79 -3.27 -9.71
CA LYS A 669 5.44 -3.31 -10.30
C LYS A 669 4.76 -4.62 -9.91
N THR A 670 3.48 -4.56 -9.54
CA THR A 670 2.67 -5.78 -9.30
C THR A 670 2.47 -6.57 -10.60
N ASP A 671 2.51 -7.90 -10.51
CA ASP A 671 2.47 -8.81 -11.68
C ASP A 671 1.32 -9.83 -11.54
N PHE A 672 0.08 -9.32 -11.42
CA PHE A 672 -1.11 -10.17 -11.33
C PHE A 672 -1.51 -10.77 -12.67
N ASP A 673 -2.10 -11.97 -12.63
CA ASP A 673 -2.76 -12.54 -13.80
C ASP A 673 -4.11 -11.84 -14.04
N MET A 674 -4.11 -10.90 -14.98
CA MET A 674 -5.30 -10.12 -15.33
C MET A 674 -6.42 -10.97 -15.94
N ALA A 675 -6.11 -12.13 -16.52
CA ALA A 675 -7.13 -13.03 -17.05
C ALA A 675 -7.89 -13.74 -15.93
N GLU A 676 -7.18 -14.14 -14.87
CA GLU A 676 -7.79 -14.72 -13.67
C GLU A 676 -8.67 -13.68 -12.95
N ILE A 677 -8.18 -12.44 -12.81
CA ILE A 677 -8.94 -11.36 -12.17
C ILE A 677 -10.24 -11.05 -12.94
N LYS A 678 -10.19 -10.94 -14.27
CA LYS A 678 -11.40 -10.71 -15.07
C LYS A 678 -12.43 -11.85 -14.95
N LYS A 679 -11.97 -13.11 -14.83
CA LYS A 679 -12.86 -14.25 -14.56
C LYS A 679 -13.50 -14.13 -13.17
N GLU A 680 -12.74 -13.67 -12.18
CA GLU A 680 -13.23 -13.43 -10.83
C GLU A 680 -14.27 -12.30 -10.81
N GLU A 681 -14.00 -11.18 -11.48
CA GLU A 681 -14.93 -10.05 -11.60
C GLU A 681 -16.25 -10.44 -12.28
N ALA A 682 -16.20 -11.27 -13.31
CA ALA A 682 -17.38 -11.80 -14.00
C ALA A 682 -18.21 -12.78 -13.13
N ALA A 683 -17.61 -13.32 -12.08
CA ALA A 683 -18.27 -14.25 -11.15
C ALA A 683 -18.79 -13.58 -9.87
N TYR A 684 -18.74 -12.26 -9.75
CA TYR A 684 -19.28 -11.55 -8.61
C TYR A 684 -20.80 -11.75 -8.50
N VAL A 685 -21.25 -11.90 -7.26
CA VAL A 685 -22.65 -12.12 -6.93
C VAL A 685 -23.26 -10.88 -6.26
N PRO A 686 -24.56 -10.64 -6.44
CA PRO A 686 -25.23 -9.53 -5.77
C PRO A 686 -25.08 -9.61 -4.24
N LEU A 687 -24.97 -8.46 -3.60
CA LEU A 687 -24.91 -8.35 -2.15
C LEU A 687 -26.23 -8.83 -1.52
N PRO A 688 -26.19 -9.45 -0.33
CA PRO A 688 -27.40 -9.93 0.35
C PRO A 688 -28.18 -8.76 0.91
N LYS A 689 -29.50 -8.79 0.72
CA LYS A 689 -30.43 -7.93 1.46
C LYS A 689 -30.88 -8.65 2.71
N PHE A 690 -30.83 -7.96 3.85
CA PHE A 690 -31.25 -8.52 5.15
C PHE A 690 -32.71 -8.17 5.45
N TYR A 691 -33.21 -7.07 4.88
CA TYR A 691 -34.61 -6.66 4.98
C TYR A 691 -35.14 -6.34 3.58
N THR A 692 -36.47 -6.57 3.41
CA THR A 692 -37.14 -6.25 2.15
C THR A 692 -38.38 -5.43 2.47
N PHE A 693 -38.46 -4.23 1.89
CA PHE A 693 -39.62 -3.36 1.96
C PHE A 693 -40.37 -3.40 0.62
N LYS A 694 -41.69 -3.34 0.65
CA LYS A 694 -42.52 -3.38 -0.58
C LYS A 694 -42.40 -2.09 -1.41
N SER A 695 -42.19 -0.96 -0.74
CA SER A 695 -41.96 0.33 -1.37
C SER A 695 -41.10 1.26 -0.50
N ARG A 696 -40.64 2.35 -1.10
CA ARG A 696 -39.90 3.40 -0.38
C ARG A 696 -40.76 4.04 0.72
N GLU A 697 -42.07 4.25 0.46
CA GLU A 697 -42.99 4.79 1.44
C GLU A 697 -43.19 3.84 2.64
N GLU A 698 -43.26 2.53 2.39
CA GLU A 698 -43.35 1.54 3.46
C GLU A 698 -42.08 1.57 4.32
N ARG A 699 -40.90 1.63 3.69
CA ARG A 699 -39.63 1.78 4.41
C ARG A 699 -39.65 3.00 5.33
N GLU A 700 -39.95 4.17 4.77
CA GLU A 700 -39.99 5.41 5.54
C GLU A 700 -41.01 5.36 6.70
N ARG A 701 -42.17 4.76 6.47
CA ARG A 701 -43.18 4.58 7.50
C ARG A 701 -42.70 3.68 8.65
N ILE A 702 -42.02 2.58 8.31
CA ILE A 702 -41.50 1.64 9.32
C ILE A 702 -40.38 2.30 10.12
N LEU A 703 -39.43 2.96 9.47
CA LEU A 703 -38.35 3.67 10.14
C LEU A 703 -38.88 4.79 11.04
N TYR A 704 -39.86 5.57 10.56
CA TYR A 704 -40.49 6.62 11.34
C TYR A 704 -41.27 6.06 12.54
N LYS A 705 -42.02 4.96 12.34
CA LYS A 705 -42.73 4.29 13.43
C LYS A 705 -41.75 3.84 14.54
N ASN A 706 -40.65 3.22 14.18
CA ASN A 706 -39.60 2.82 15.12
C ASN A 706 -39.01 4.05 15.88
N PHE A 707 -38.73 5.13 15.14
CA PHE A 707 -38.21 6.36 15.76
C PHE A 707 -39.17 6.97 16.78
N VAL A 708 -40.48 7.02 16.46
CA VAL A 708 -41.52 7.54 17.35
C VAL A 708 -41.72 6.60 18.55
N GLN A 709 -41.70 5.27 18.33
CA GLN A 709 -41.87 4.27 19.38
C GLN A 709 -40.77 4.41 20.46
N VAL A 710 -39.51 4.53 20.06
CA VAL A 710 -38.40 4.76 21.01
C VAL A 710 -38.64 6.01 21.87
N GLY A 711 -39.13 7.10 21.27
CA GLY A 711 -39.48 8.30 22.04
C GLY A 711 -40.63 8.09 23.02
N GLN A 712 -41.61 7.26 22.68
CA GLN A 712 -42.71 6.90 23.57
C GLN A 712 -42.24 6.01 24.72
N ASP A 713 -41.43 5.02 24.45
CA ASP A 713 -40.86 4.11 25.44
C ASP A 713 -40.04 4.86 26.49
N VAL A 714 -39.24 5.85 26.07
CA VAL A 714 -38.49 6.72 27.00
C VAL A 714 -39.43 7.54 27.87
N LYS A 715 -40.50 8.12 27.33
CA LYS A 715 -41.47 8.87 28.12
C LYS A 715 -42.24 8.01 29.12
N GLU A 716 -42.58 6.77 28.77
CA GLU A 716 -43.19 5.79 29.64
C GLU A 716 -42.23 5.40 30.79
N MET A 717 -40.97 5.15 30.44
CA MET A 717 -39.91 4.86 31.44
C MET A 717 -39.76 6.02 32.45
N ILE A 718 -39.69 7.26 31.93
CA ILE A 718 -39.58 8.45 32.84
C ILE A 718 -40.77 8.50 33.80
N LYS A 719 -41.99 8.32 33.30
CA LYS A 719 -43.21 8.33 34.14
C LYS A 719 -43.17 7.20 35.20
N ASP A 720 -42.75 6.01 34.78
CA ASP A 720 -42.62 4.87 35.70
C ASP A 720 -41.63 5.16 36.83
N VAL A 721 -40.43 5.69 36.49
CA VAL A 721 -39.42 6.05 37.47
C VAL A 721 -39.90 7.17 38.41
N GLN A 722 -40.56 8.21 37.88
CA GLN A 722 -41.13 9.31 38.72
C GLN A 722 -42.23 8.81 39.63
N ASN A 723 -43.12 7.91 39.19
CA ASN A 723 -44.13 7.31 40.02
C ASN A 723 -43.54 6.46 41.13
N LYS A 724 -42.50 5.68 40.82
CA LYS A 724 -41.77 4.89 41.85
C LYS A 724 -41.06 5.78 42.88
N ARG A 725 -40.56 6.96 42.47
CA ARG A 725 -39.95 7.94 43.39
C ARG A 725 -40.98 8.58 44.33
N ASN A 726 -42.15 8.96 43.80
CA ASN A 726 -43.22 9.59 44.57
C ASN A 726 -43.91 8.64 45.54
N ALA A 727 -43.78 7.32 45.30
CA ALA A 727 -44.34 6.28 46.15
C ALA A 727 -43.40 5.84 47.30
N LYS A 728 -42.11 6.21 47.24
CA LYS A 728 -41.14 6.05 48.34
C LYS A 728 -41.18 7.24 49.29
#